data_ac36da212b9e69b5d62578ddef2d60c4
#
_entry.id   ac36da212b9e69b5d62578ddef2d60c4
#
_cell.length_a   1.000
_cell.length_b   1.000
_cell.length_c   1.000
_cell.angle_alpha   90.00
_cell.angle_beta   90.00
_cell.angle_gamma   90.00
#
_symmetry.space_group_name_H-M   'P 1'
#
loop_
_entity.id
_entity.type
_entity.pdbx_description
1 polymer ?
#
loop_
_entity_poly.entity_id
_entity_poly.type
_entity_poly.pdbx_seq_one_letter_code
_entity_poly.pdbx_strand_id
1 'polypeptide(L)'
;VVLLKPALLKAIFNVDPDEVRSLIFQKEDVNVQVRLKKTVFNFTDTAACSCLPRRCVFRCGFDEAVQVLLKHSADVNARDKNWQTPLHVAAANKAVRCAEALVPLLSNVNVSDRAGRTALHHAAFSGHLEMVRLLLSRGANINAFDKKDRRAIHWAAYMGHMEVVKLLVSHGAEVTCKDKKAYTPLHAAASSGMISVVKYLLDLGVDVNEKGFAPLHFTAASRHGALYPSTYDRNPWEVLKISGAEIDCEDKNGNTPLHIAARYGHELLINTLITNGADTAKRGVHGMFPLHLAALSGFSDCCRKLLSSGFDIDTPDDFGRTCLHAAAAGGNLECLNLLLNTGADFNRKDSFGRTPLHYAASNCNYQCLFALVGSGANVNELDKRGCTPLHYAAASDADGKCLEYLLRNDANPGIRDNQGYNAVHYASAYGHRLCLELIASETPLDVLMETSGTDILNDSDVRAPVSPLHLAAYHGHHQALEVLVQSLLDLDVRTAQGHTPLDLAAFKGHVECVDVLINQGASILVKDYTLKRTPIHAAATNGHSECLRLLIGNADLQSAVDIQDGIGQTPLMLSVLGGHTDCVYSLINKGANVDAKDMWGHTALHRGAVTGHEECVEALLQHSASFMVRDCRGRSPVHLVAACGHVGVLGGLLHAAQSVETIPVITDHQGYTPLHWACYNGHDTCVEVLLEQELFHKTEGNTFSPLHCAVINDNEGAAEMLIDTLIYSFFRQTPLHAAAFTDHVECLQLLLSHNAQVNCVDAGGKTPLMMAAENGQTNAVEVLVSSAKADLTLQDANKNTALHLACSKGHETSALLILEKITDRNLINSTNAALQTPLHIAARNGLTVVVQELLAKGASVLAVDENGYTPALACAPNKDVADCLALILATMMPVSPGGGAVPSLTFSAINHYTSPTKSVTFDSLPMLRSEHSSYCSFNSIGRHDGFYKDDELNDSDSETY
;
A
#
# COMPACT_ATOMS: atom_id res chain seq x y z
N VAL A 1 33.15 29.57 4.22
CA VAL A 1 33.33 29.69 5.68
C VAL A 1 34.23 28.55 6.10
N VAL A 2 35.54 28.80 6.20
CA VAL A 2 36.52 27.86 6.75
C VAL A 2 36.27 27.81 8.27
N LEU A 3 35.51 26.84 8.73
CA LEU A 3 35.40 26.53 10.16
C LEU A 3 36.77 25.99 10.60
N LEU A 4 37.51 26.77 11.34
CA LEU A 4 38.75 26.38 12.03
C LEU A 4 38.43 25.08 12.84
N LYS A 5 39.11 24.01 12.50
CA LYS A 5 39.04 22.74 13.29
C LYS A 5 39.55 23.10 14.70
N PRO A 6 38.88 22.63 15.78
CA PRO A 6 39.36 22.84 17.15
C PRO A 6 40.82 22.41 17.25
N ALA A 7 41.66 23.20 17.96
CA ALA A 7 43.10 22.95 18.08
C ALA A 7 43.40 21.55 18.60
N LEU A 8 42.59 21.05 19.56
CA LEU A 8 42.68 19.71 20.11
C LEU A 8 42.51 18.59 19.03
N LEU A 9 41.60 18.76 18.07
CA LEU A 9 41.43 17.81 16.96
C LEU A 9 42.65 17.82 16.03
N LYS A 10 43.26 19.02 15.81
CA LYS A 10 44.48 19.14 15.00
C LYS A 10 45.67 18.46 15.68
N ALA A 11 45.84 18.64 17.00
CA ALA A 11 46.90 18.00 17.77
C ALA A 11 46.76 16.46 17.77
N ILE A 12 45.53 15.92 17.92
CA ILE A 12 45.30 14.50 17.82
C ILE A 12 45.58 13.99 16.39
N PHE A 13 45.24 14.76 15.35
CA PHE A 13 45.54 14.43 13.96
C PHE A 13 47.06 14.38 13.70
N ASN A 14 47.83 15.26 14.31
CA ASN A 14 49.27 15.29 14.18
C ASN A 14 50.01 14.26 15.03
N VAL A 15 49.26 13.47 15.83
CA VAL A 15 49.79 12.44 16.76
C VAL A 15 50.77 13.06 17.77
N ASP A 16 50.51 14.27 18.20
CA ASP A 16 51.34 14.96 19.19
C ASP A 16 50.69 14.92 20.58
N PRO A 17 51.13 14.02 21.48
CA PRO A 17 50.57 13.86 22.81
C PRO A 17 50.85 15.05 23.71
N ASP A 18 51.92 15.81 23.47
CA ASP A 18 52.31 16.95 24.30
C ASP A 18 51.46 18.18 23.95
N GLU A 19 51.16 18.39 22.66
CA GLU A 19 50.19 19.39 22.22
C GLU A 19 48.77 19.05 22.74
N VAL A 20 48.39 17.78 22.72
CA VAL A 20 47.12 17.30 23.31
C VAL A 20 47.06 17.59 24.83
N ARG A 21 48.11 17.30 25.59
CA ARG A 21 48.19 17.63 27.02
C ARG A 21 48.08 19.14 27.29
N SER A 22 48.76 19.94 26.47
CA SER A 22 48.78 21.40 26.60
C SER A 22 47.40 21.98 26.36
N LEU A 23 46.71 21.57 25.32
CA LEU A 23 45.36 22.04 24.96
C LEU A 23 44.30 21.62 25.99
N ILE A 24 44.37 20.41 26.52
CA ILE A 24 43.46 19.94 27.60
C ILE A 24 43.73 20.77 28.90
N PHE A 25 44.97 21.08 29.20
CA PHE A 25 45.32 21.93 30.33
C PHE A 25 44.76 23.36 30.19
N GLN A 26 44.61 23.85 28.94
CA GLN A 26 43.94 25.13 28.62
C GLN A 26 42.42 25.04 28.71
N LYS A 27 41.84 23.96 29.26
CA LYS A 27 40.42 23.71 29.43
C LYS A 27 39.60 23.52 28.12
N GLU A 28 40.23 23.05 27.06
CA GLU A 28 39.46 22.54 25.91
C GLU A 28 38.61 21.32 26.27
N ASP A 29 37.34 21.29 25.84
CA ASP A 29 36.42 20.17 26.11
C ASP A 29 36.85 18.92 25.34
N VAL A 30 37.18 17.87 26.06
CA VAL A 30 37.58 16.55 25.49
C VAL A 30 36.44 15.81 24.77
N ASN A 31 35.19 16.22 25.02
CA ASN A 31 33.99 15.60 24.46
C ASN A 31 33.28 16.46 23.40
N VAL A 32 33.94 17.50 22.87
CA VAL A 32 33.37 18.41 21.86
C VAL A 32 32.80 17.60 20.68
N GLN A 33 31.49 17.65 20.54
CA GLN A 33 30.84 17.21 19.34
C GLN A 33 30.99 18.26 18.26
N VAL A 34 31.87 18.02 17.31
CA VAL A 34 31.94 18.89 16.12
C VAL A 34 30.64 18.68 15.33
N ARG A 35 29.97 19.76 14.91
CA ARG A 35 28.77 19.69 14.03
C ARG A 35 28.99 18.91 12.73
N LEU A 36 30.21 18.41 12.47
CA LEU A 36 30.59 17.49 11.39
C LEU A 36 30.39 16.00 11.74
N LYS A 37 29.60 15.67 12.77
CA LYS A 37 29.18 14.29 13.14
C LYS A 37 30.33 13.33 13.53
N LYS A 38 31.43 13.82 14.12
CA LYS A 38 32.54 12.98 14.56
C LYS A 38 32.95 13.33 15.99
N THR A 39 33.11 12.32 16.83
CA THR A 39 33.67 12.45 18.17
C THR A 39 35.19 12.33 18.12
N VAL A 40 35.87 12.79 19.16
CA VAL A 40 37.34 12.80 19.24
C VAL A 40 37.97 11.40 19.07
N PHE A 41 37.24 10.33 19.41
CA PHE A 41 37.71 8.94 19.26
C PHE A 41 37.41 8.29 17.91
N ASN A 42 36.53 8.86 17.07
CA ASN A 42 36.00 8.19 15.88
C ASN A 42 36.55 8.82 14.59
N PHE A 43 37.86 8.92 14.43
CA PHE A 43 38.52 9.43 13.24
C PHE A 43 38.69 8.34 12.17
N THR A 44 37.67 8.09 11.36
CA THR A 44 37.75 7.18 10.23
C THR A 44 37.42 7.76 8.87
N ASP A 45 36.97 9.02 8.77
CA ASP A 45 36.70 9.63 7.46
C ASP A 45 37.82 10.56 7.06
N THR A 46 38.88 10.04 6.54
CA THR A 46 39.88 10.78 5.77
C THR A 46 39.64 10.58 4.26
N ALA A 47 38.50 11.05 3.77
CA ALA A 47 38.34 11.27 2.34
C ALA A 47 39.15 12.48 1.82
N ALA A 48 40.04 13.06 2.63
CA ALA A 48 40.87 14.21 2.28
C ALA A 48 42.38 13.94 2.35
N CYS A 49 42.84 12.71 2.59
CA CYS A 49 44.27 12.35 2.51
C CYS A 49 44.48 11.16 1.58
N SER A 50 44.41 11.42 0.27
CA SER A 50 44.76 10.44 -0.78
C SER A 50 46.24 10.17 -0.92
N CYS A 51 47.10 10.69 -0.05
CA CYS A 51 48.58 10.70 -0.27
C CYS A 51 49.44 10.04 0.82
N LEU A 52 48.85 9.31 1.81
CA LEU A 52 49.70 8.58 2.76
C LEU A 52 49.23 7.16 2.95
N PRO A 53 50.17 6.15 2.87
CA PRO A 53 49.82 4.73 2.99
C PRO A 53 49.22 4.45 4.37
N ARG A 54 48.06 3.83 4.37
CA ARG A 54 47.25 3.44 5.55
C ARG A 54 48.00 2.66 6.67
N ARG A 55 49.28 2.34 6.48
CA ARG A 55 50.13 1.54 7.37
C ARG A 55 51.01 2.33 8.38
N CYS A 56 51.20 3.64 8.22
CA CYS A 56 52.19 4.36 9.01
C CYS A 56 51.63 5.19 10.19
N VAL A 57 50.33 5.52 10.19
CA VAL A 57 49.73 6.43 11.20
C VAL A 57 49.51 5.75 12.57
N PHE A 58 49.50 4.42 12.62
CA PHE A 58 49.18 3.68 13.86
C PHE A 58 50.37 3.11 14.62
N ARG A 59 51.60 3.46 14.24
CA ARG A 59 52.79 2.76 14.76
C ARG A 59 53.55 3.47 15.92
N CYS A 60 53.35 4.78 16.10
CA CYS A 60 54.07 5.54 17.13
C CYS A 60 53.19 6.69 17.67
N GLY A 61 52.79 6.65 18.94
CA GLY A 61 52.26 7.78 19.68
C GLY A 61 50.77 7.95 19.80
N PHE A 62 49.94 7.18 19.08
CA PHE A 62 48.46 7.31 19.16
C PHE A 62 47.90 6.75 20.49
N ASP A 63 48.49 5.73 21.03
CA ASP A 63 48.13 5.13 22.31
C ASP A 63 48.38 6.10 23.50
N GLU A 64 49.42 6.91 23.45
CA GLU A 64 49.68 7.96 24.46
C GLU A 64 48.59 9.04 24.39
N ALA A 65 48.22 9.51 23.23
CA ALA A 65 47.16 10.50 23.08
C ALA A 65 45.80 9.94 23.59
N VAL A 66 45.48 8.67 23.31
CA VAL A 66 44.28 8.02 23.85
C VAL A 66 44.33 7.93 25.37
N GLN A 67 45.48 7.57 25.98
CA GLN A 67 45.65 7.51 27.44
C GLN A 67 45.48 8.92 28.07
N VAL A 68 46.01 9.96 27.46
CA VAL A 68 45.83 11.34 27.92
C VAL A 68 44.36 11.73 27.89
N LEU A 69 43.64 11.48 26.80
CA LEU A 69 42.22 11.75 26.71
C LEU A 69 41.40 11.01 27.76
N LEU A 70 41.70 9.70 27.99
CA LEU A 70 41.03 8.89 29.00
C LEU A 70 41.25 9.38 30.43
N LYS A 71 42.46 9.88 30.75
CA LYS A 71 42.78 10.50 32.06
C LYS A 71 41.96 11.77 32.31
N HIS A 72 41.50 12.43 31.23
CA HIS A 72 40.67 13.62 31.29
C HIS A 72 39.18 13.36 30.98
N SER A 73 38.70 12.13 31.28
CA SER A 73 37.26 11.73 31.25
C SER A 73 36.62 11.81 29.87
N ALA A 74 37.37 11.52 28.81
CA ALA A 74 36.80 11.38 27.49
C ALA A 74 35.79 10.20 27.45
N ASP A 75 34.65 10.40 26.76
CA ASP A 75 33.60 9.36 26.68
C ASP A 75 34.06 8.15 25.85
N VAL A 76 34.27 7.02 26.53
CA VAL A 76 34.69 5.75 25.92
C VAL A 76 33.59 5.08 25.07
N ASN A 77 32.33 5.50 25.22
CA ASN A 77 31.18 4.99 24.49
C ASN A 77 30.68 5.94 23.38
N ALA A 78 31.43 7.02 23.11
CA ALA A 78 31.10 7.97 22.06
C ALA A 78 30.90 7.25 20.71
N ARG A 79 29.83 7.58 19.98
CA ARG A 79 29.46 6.94 18.70
C ARG A 79 29.62 7.90 17.52
N ASP A 80 30.19 7.39 16.41
CA ASP A 80 30.25 8.11 15.16
C ASP A 80 28.94 8.02 14.36
N LYS A 81 28.94 8.53 13.10
CA LYS A 81 27.78 8.42 12.18
C LYS A 81 27.34 6.98 11.87
N ASN A 82 28.24 6.01 11.99
CA ASN A 82 27.99 4.58 11.80
C ASN A 82 27.70 3.85 13.11
N TRP A 83 27.52 4.60 14.21
CA TRP A 83 27.38 4.08 15.57
C TRP A 83 28.59 3.30 16.08
N GLN A 84 29.77 3.47 15.43
CA GLN A 84 31.00 2.84 15.86
C GLN A 84 31.54 3.54 17.13
N THR A 85 31.94 2.78 18.13
CA THR A 85 32.63 3.26 19.32
C THR A 85 34.14 3.25 19.08
N PRO A 86 34.93 3.91 19.95
CA PRO A 86 36.38 3.84 19.89
C PRO A 86 36.96 2.43 19.84
N LEU A 87 36.30 1.47 20.51
CA LEU A 87 36.70 0.08 20.48
C LEU A 87 36.51 -0.57 19.10
N HIS A 88 35.45 -0.26 18.39
CA HIS A 88 35.25 -0.71 16.99
C HIS A 88 36.39 -0.23 16.09
N VAL A 89 36.72 1.07 16.23
CA VAL A 89 37.80 1.68 15.44
C VAL A 89 39.15 1.08 15.78
N ALA A 90 39.45 0.88 17.04
CA ALA A 90 40.68 0.22 17.51
C ALA A 90 40.78 -1.21 16.95
N ALA A 91 39.67 -1.95 16.97
CA ALA A 91 39.63 -3.34 16.47
C ALA A 91 39.80 -3.39 14.94
N ALA A 92 39.19 -2.49 14.19
CA ALA A 92 39.33 -2.41 12.73
C ALA A 92 40.78 -2.07 12.31
N ASN A 93 41.45 -1.18 13.06
CA ASN A 93 42.77 -0.64 12.74
C ASN A 93 43.94 -1.36 13.46
N LYS A 94 43.68 -2.48 14.11
CA LYS A 94 44.73 -3.32 14.79
C LYS A 94 45.45 -2.61 15.98
N ALA A 95 44.82 -1.59 16.58
CA ALA A 95 45.36 -0.78 17.64
C ALA A 95 45.15 -1.46 19.02
N VAL A 96 45.93 -2.52 19.31
CA VAL A 96 45.73 -3.35 20.52
C VAL A 96 45.96 -2.55 21.80
N ARG A 97 47.03 -1.73 21.87
CA ARG A 97 47.31 -0.89 23.03
C ARG A 97 46.20 0.11 23.36
N CYS A 98 45.58 0.68 22.30
CA CYS A 98 44.41 1.53 22.50
C CYS A 98 43.21 0.73 23.04
N ALA A 99 42.98 -0.47 22.54
CA ALA A 99 41.92 -1.37 23.04
C ALA A 99 42.21 -1.81 24.49
N GLU A 100 43.46 -2.14 24.86
CA GLU A 100 43.86 -2.45 26.23
C GLU A 100 43.58 -1.32 27.22
N ALA A 101 43.77 -0.07 26.79
CA ALA A 101 43.43 1.11 27.59
C ALA A 101 41.92 1.37 27.71
N LEU A 102 41.14 1.08 26.63
CA LEU A 102 39.68 1.30 26.58
C LEU A 102 38.89 0.22 27.33
N VAL A 103 39.23 -1.07 27.13
CA VAL A 103 38.45 -2.21 27.61
C VAL A 103 38.18 -2.21 29.13
N PRO A 104 39.12 -1.86 30.01
CA PRO A 104 38.85 -1.81 31.44
C PRO A 104 37.82 -0.76 31.88
N LEU A 105 37.60 0.26 31.05
CA LEU A 105 36.67 1.35 31.30
C LEU A 105 35.27 1.11 30.71
N LEU A 106 35.11 0.07 29.89
CA LEU A 106 33.85 -0.27 29.25
C LEU A 106 33.03 -1.23 30.13
N SER A 107 31.75 -0.88 30.33
CA SER A 107 30.77 -1.76 31.00
C SER A 107 30.32 -2.93 30.11
N ASN A 108 30.39 -2.78 28.80
CA ASN A 108 30.00 -3.78 27.81
C ASN A 108 30.89 -3.72 26.55
N VAL A 109 31.61 -4.80 26.28
CA VAL A 109 32.45 -4.97 25.06
C VAL A 109 31.65 -5.39 23.81
N ASN A 110 30.37 -5.80 24.01
CA ASN A 110 29.49 -6.35 22.97
C ASN A 110 28.59 -5.30 22.32
N VAL A 111 28.91 -4.03 22.44
CA VAL A 111 28.21 -2.94 21.79
C VAL A 111 28.29 -3.13 20.27
N SER A 112 27.16 -2.96 19.58
CA SER A 112 27.07 -3.10 18.12
C SER A 112 27.04 -1.73 17.41
N ASP A 113 27.61 -1.69 16.20
CA ASP A 113 27.55 -0.57 15.28
C ASP A 113 26.19 -0.54 14.56
N ARG A 114 26.00 0.43 13.61
CA ARG A 114 24.76 0.57 12.83
C ARG A 114 24.43 -0.66 11.98
N ALA A 115 25.42 -1.45 11.58
CA ALA A 115 25.25 -2.71 10.83
C ALA A 115 25.06 -3.93 11.76
N GLY A 116 25.05 -3.76 13.08
CA GLY A 116 24.95 -4.83 14.08
C GLY A 116 26.28 -5.49 14.41
N ARG A 117 27.42 -5.01 13.88
CA ARG A 117 28.75 -5.59 14.09
C ARG A 117 29.33 -5.13 15.42
N THR A 118 29.92 -6.05 16.15
CA THR A 118 30.69 -5.76 17.38
C THR A 118 32.17 -5.55 17.07
N ALA A 119 32.94 -5.09 18.02
CA ALA A 119 34.40 -4.95 17.88
C ALA A 119 35.08 -6.31 17.50
N LEU A 120 34.52 -7.46 17.93
CA LEU A 120 35.02 -8.78 17.55
C LEU A 120 34.84 -9.06 16.04
N HIS A 121 33.74 -8.61 15.42
CA HIS A 121 33.55 -8.70 13.96
C HIS A 121 34.62 -7.91 13.20
N HIS A 122 34.91 -6.69 13.65
CA HIS A 122 35.94 -5.84 13.05
C HIS A 122 37.35 -6.42 13.23
N ALA A 123 37.67 -6.98 14.40
CA ALA A 123 38.93 -7.64 14.67
C ALA A 123 39.11 -8.91 13.81
N ALA A 124 38.07 -9.71 13.68
CA ALA A 124 38.03 -10.90 12.85
C ALA A 124 38.21 -10.57 11.35
N PHE A 125 37.54 -9.53 10.87
CA PHE A 125 37.71 -9.03 9.51
C PHE A 125 39.13 -8.52 9.22
N SER A 126 39.75 -7.79 10.18
CA SER A 126 41.10 -7.28 10.04
C SER A 126 42.20 -8.31 10.27
N GLY A 127 41.86 -9.49 10.74
CA GLY A 127 42.79 -10.63 10.95
C GLY A 127 43.79 -10.42 12.10
N HIS A 128 43.44 -9.59 13.08
CA HIS A 128 44.40 -9.29 14.16
C HIS A 128 44.24 -10.22 15.37
N LEU A 129 45.08 -11.23 15.40
CA LEU A 129 45.01 -12.32 16.40
C LEU A 129 45.01 -11.82 17.86
N GLU A 130 45.92 -10.90 18.21
CA GLU A 130 46.07 -10.38 19.59
C GLU A 130 44.81 -9.58 19.99
N MET A 131 44.22 -8.80 19.05
CA MET A 131 42.98 -8.08 19.31
C MET A 131 41.82 -9.03 19.58
N VAL A 132 41.69 -10.09 18.77
CA VAL A 132 40.66 -11.14 18.96
C VAL A 132 40.86 -11.82 20.33
N ARG A 133 42.11 -12.16 20.69
CA ARG A 133 42.46 -12.75 22.00
C ARG A 133 42.10 -11.81 23.15
N LEU A 134 42.43 -10.52 23.04
CA LEU A 134 42.09 -9.51 24.05
C LEU A 134 40.57 -9.41 24.22
N LEU A 135 39.83 -9.29 23.14
CA LEU A 135 38.36 -9.13 23.19
C LEU A 135 37.70 -10.40 23.81
N LEU A 136 38.12 -11.60 23.42
CA LEU A 136 37.58 -12.85 23.95
C LEU A 136 37.89 -13.00 25.45
N SER A 137 39.12 -12.66 25.88
CA SER A 137 39.51 -12.70 27.31
C SER A 137 38.71 -11.74 28.19
N ARG A 138 38.10 -10.74 27.59
CA ARG A 138 37.27 -9.69 28.24
C ARG A 138 35.76 -9.90 28.02
N GLY A 139 35.36 -11.13 27.64
CA GLY A 139 33.93 -11.53 27.54
C GLY A 139 33.22 -11.05 26.26
N ALA A 140 33.96 -10.85 25.18
CA ALA A 140 33.30 -10.61 23.89
C ALA A 140 32.48 -11.85 23.51
N ASN A 141 31.22 -11.62 23.12
CA ASN A 141 30.33 -12.69 22.70
C ASN A 141 30.73 -13.21 21.31
N ILE A 142 31.29 -14.43 21.31
CA ILE A 142 31.77 -15.09 20.10
C ILE A 142 30.66 -15.41 19.10
N ASN A 143 29.44 -15.57 19.59
CA ASN A 143 28.24 -15.87 18.81
C ASN A 143 27.40 -14.63 18.51
N ALA A 144 27.91 -13.41 18.79
CA ALA A 144 27.25 -12.19 18.34
C ALA A 144 27.11 -12.19 16.83
N PHE A 145 25.99 -11.68 16.31
CA PHE A 145 25.69 -11.63 14.89
C PHE A 145 25.40 -10.19 14.44
N ASP A 146 25.70 -9.92 13.18
CA ASP A 146 25.40 -8.66 12.52
C ASP A 146 23.94 -8.64 11.96
N LYS A 147 23.50 -7.55 11.32
CA LYS A 147 22.15 -7.46 10.73
C LYS A 147 21.86 -8.50 9.65
N LYS A 148 22.89 -9.12 9.06
CA LYS A 148 22.78 -10.23 8.10
C LYS A 148 22.99 -11.61 8.78
N ASP A 149 22.97 -11.69 10.13
CA ASP A 149 23.19 -12.85 10.98
C ASP A 149 24.61 -13.46 10.83
N ARG A 150 25.57 -12.74 10.26
CA ARG A 150 26.94 -13.18 10.16
C ARG A 150 27.66 -12.99 11.49
N ARG A 151 28.38 -14.02 11.93
CA ARG A 151 29.22 -14.00 13.13
C ARG A 151 30.67 -13.67 12.77
N ALA A 152 31.50 -13.39 13.75
CA ALA A 152 32.91 -13.07 13.57
C ALA A 152 33.66 -14.13 12.75
N ILE A 153 33.33 -15.43 12.91
CA ILE A 153 33.95 -16.53 12.16
C ILE A 153 33.66 -16.45 10.64
N HIS A 154 32.51 -15.98 10.19
CA HIS A 154 32.22 -15.76 8.76
C HIS A 154 33.19 -14.73 8.16
N TRP A 155 33.44 -13.63 8.88
CA TRP A 155 34.33 -12.57 8.45
C TRP A 155 35.80 -13.03 8.41
N ALA A 156 36.24 -13.76 9.43
CA ALA A 156 37.57 -14.33 9.48
C ALA A 156 37.80 -15.37 8.38
N ALA A 157 36.79 -16.20 8.10
CA ALA A 157 36.81 -17.20 7.04
C ALA A 157 36.84 -16.57 5.65
N TYR A 158 36.00 -15.54 5.41
CA TYR A 158 35.98 -14.78 4.16
C TYR A 158 37.32 -14.10 3.85
N MET A 159 37.98 -13.53 4.84
CA MET A 159 39.28 -12.85 4.70
C MET A 159 40.49 -13.82 4.73
N GLY A 160 40.27 -15.10 4.97
CA GLY A 160 41.33 -16.11 4.99
C GLY A 160 42.23 -16.08 6.23
N HIS A 161 41.81 -15.49 7.33
CA HIS A 161 42.60 -15.33 8.54
C HIS A 161 42.63 -16.63 9.39
N MET A 162 43.39 -17.60 8.93
CA MET A 162 43.45 -18.95 9.46
C MET A 162 43.64 -19.02 10.99
N GLU A 163 44.63 -18.27 11.52
CA GLU A 163 44.91 -18.29 12.96
C GLU A 163 43.76 -17.66 13.79
N VAL A 164 43.07 -16.69 13.24
CA VAL A 164 41.85 -16.12 13.86
C VAL A 164 40.70 -17.15 13.86
N VAL A 165 40.52 -17.86 12.74
CA VAL A 165 39.51 -18.93 12.64
C VAL A 165 39.82 -20.03 13.68
N LYS A 166 41.07 -20.49 13.78
CA LYS A 166 41.46 -21.48 14.82
C LYS A 166 41.23 -21.00 16.24
N LEU A 167 41.57 -19.74 16.51
CA LEU A 167 41.33 -19.12 17.80
C LEU A 167 39.83 -19.03 18.14
N LEU A 168 38.98 -18.61 17.20
CA LEU A 168 37.53 -18.55 17.39
C LEU A 168 36.96 -19.96 17.65
N VAL A 169 37.37 -20.96 16.88
CA VAL A 169 36.90 -22.36 17.06
C VAL A 169 37.34 -22.92 18.42
N SER A 170 38.61 -22.67 18.84
CA SER A 170 39.08 -23.13 20.14
C SER A 170 38.36 -22.49 21.33
N HIS A 171 37.72 -21.33 21.14
CA HIS A 171 36.89 -20.67 22.16
C HIS A 171 35.40 -20.99 21.99
N GLY A 172 35.02 -21.98 21.16
CA GLY A 172 33.65 -22.46 21.01
C GLY A 172 32.79 -21.74 19.97
N ALA A 173 33.41 -21.13 18.95
CA ALA A 173 32.63 -20.62 17.82
C ALA A 173 32.01 -21.80 17.07
N GLU A 174 30.72 -21.69 16.76
CA GLU A 174 29.99 -22.68 15.99
C GLU A 174 30.40 -22.59 14.50
N VAL A 175 30.98 -23.68 13.99
CA VAL A 175 31.49 -23.72 12.60
C VAL A 175 30.41 -23.94 11.54
N THR A 176 29.22 -24.39 11.96
CA THR A 176 28.04 -24.64 11.10
C THR A 176 26.99 -23.54 11.19
N CYS A 177 27.32 -22.42 11.87
CA CYS A 177 26.38 -21.29 11.98
C CYS A 177 26.03 -20.72 10.61
N LYS A 178 24.75 -20.29 10.45
CA LYS A 178 24.22 -19.79 9.18
C LYS A 178 23.90 -18.29 9.28
N ASP A 179 24.17 -17.58 8.19
CA ASP A 179 23.69 -16.21 8.01
C ASP A 179 22.23 -16.18 7.51
N LYS A 180 21.66 -14.97 7.28
CA LYS A 180 20.28 -14.82 6.75
C LYS A 180 20.02 -15.50 5.41
N LYS A 181 21.07 -15.73 4.61
CA LYS A 181 20.97 -16.45 3.34
C LYS A 181 21.28 -17.95 3.49
N ALA A 182 21.39 -18.45 4.73
CA ALA A 182 21.76 -19.81 5.12
C ALA A 182 23.22 -20.18 4.78
N TYR A 183 24.14 -19.21 4.60
CA TYR A 183 25.54 -19.45 4.30
C TYR A 183 26.37 -19.65 5.59
N THR A 184 27.25 -20.65 5.54
CA THR A 184 28.16 -21.01 6.63
C THR A 184 29.53 -20.37 6.46
N PRO A 185 30.43 -20.40 7.46
CA PRO A 185 31.82 -19.98 7.30
C PRO A 185 32.56 -20.71 6.17
N LEU A 186 32.19 -21.97 5.84
CA LEU A 186 32.74 -22.72 4.71
C LEU A 186 32.37 -22.07 3.37
N HIS A 187 31.11 -21.61 3.23
CA HIS A 187 30.66 -20.84 2.05
C HIS A 187 31.45 -19.53 1.91
N ALA A 188 31.68 -18.83 3.03
CA ALA A 188 32.45 -17.59 3.04
C ALA A 188 33.92 -17.82 2.60
N ALA A 189 34.57 -18.84 3.11
CA ALA A 189 35.94 -19.21 2.71
C ALA A 189 36.03 -19.67 1.27
N ALA A 190 35.03 -20.44 0.78
CA ALA A 190 34.95 -20.93 -0.58
C ALA A 190 34.77 -19.78 -1.58
N SER A 191 33.90 -18.78 -1.25
CA SER A 191 33.65 -17.62 -2.12
C SER A 191 34.87 -16.73 -2.32
N SER A 192 35.73 -16.62 -1.32
CA SER A 192 36.98 -15.82 -1.38
C SER A 192 38.22 -16.63 -1.72
N GLY A 193 38.10 -17.94 -1.99
CA GLY A 193 39.19 -18.78 -2.42
C GLY A 193 40.21 -19.15 -1.32
N MET A 194 39.82 -19.09 -0.05
CA MET A 194 40.73 -19.28 1.08
C MET A 194 40.98 -20.77 1.42
N ILE A 195 41.82 -21.43 0.61
CA ILE A 195 42.06 -22.87 0.62
C ILE A 195 42.42 -23.43 1.99
N SER A 196 43.30 -22.77 2.73
CA SER A 196 43.73 -23.20 4.05
C SER A 196 42.58 -23.26 5.05
N VAL A 197 41.69 -22.25 5.00
CA VAL A 197 40.51 -22.19 5.84
C VAL A 197 39.47 -23.23 5.40
N VAL A 198 39.26 -23.43 4.08
CA VAL A 198 38.39 -24.48 3.56
C VAL A 198 38.84 -25.86 4.08
N LYS A 199 40.11 -26.19 3.92
CA LYS A 199 40.65 -27.47 4.43
C LYS A 199 40.40 -27.62 5.94
N TYR A 200 40.72 -26.62 6.73
CA TYR A 200 40.57 -26.69 8.20
C TYR A 200 39.11 -26.89 8.62
N LEU A 201 38.15 -26.19 7.97
CA LEU A 201 36.74 -26.36 8.28
C LEU A 201 36.20 -27.73 7.87
N LEU A 202 36.66 -28.29 6.76
CA LEU A 202 36.36 -29.67 6.34
C LEU A 202 36.95 -30.71 7.29
N ASP A 203 38.20 -30.52 7.78
CA ASP A 203 38.83 -31.37 8.77
C ASP A 203 38.07 -31.39 10.09
N LEU A 204 37.30 -30.33 10.41
CA LEU A 204 36.39 -30.26 11.56
C LEU A 204 35.02 -30.94 11.31
N GLY A 205 34.83 -31.56 10.14
CA GLY A 205 33.62 -32.31 9.81
C GLY A 205 32.41 -31.44 9.38
N VAL A 206 32.62 -30.22 8.87
CA VAL A 206 31.55 -29.38 8.30
C VAL A 206 31.05 -30.04 7.03
N ASP A 207 29.72 -30.17 6.87
CA ASP A 207 29.09 -30.74 5.66
C ASP A 207 29.42 -29.91 4.44
N VAL A 208 29.97 -30.58 3.41
CA VAL A 208 30.34 -29.99 2.12
C VAL A 208 29.17 -29.88 1.16
N ASN A 209 28.10 -30.67 1.36
CA ASN A 209 26.91 -30.77 0.51
C ASN A 209 25.65 -30.16 1.18
N GLU A 210 25.81 -29.18 2.02
CA GLU A 210 24.68 -28.56 2.68
C GLU A 210 23.64 -28.06 1.64
N LYS A 211 22.36 -28.39 1.86
CA LYS A 211 21.26 -28.11 0.93
C LYS A 211 21.12 -26.61 0.64
N GLY A 212 21.06 -26.27 -0.64
CA GLY A 212 20.92 -24.92 -1.14
C GLY A 212 22.11 -24.52 -2.00
N PHE A 213 22.59 -23.28 -1.89
CA PHE A 213 23.76 -22.81 -2.63
C PHE A 213 25.04 -23.39 -2.00
N ALA A 214 25.46 -24.58 -2.42
CA ALA A 214 26.59 -25.30 -1.83
C ALA A 214 27.93 -24.53 -1.98
N PRO A 215 28.94 -24.77 -1.13
CA PRO A 215 30.29 -24.15 -1.25
C PRO A 215 30.89 -24.24 -2.65
N LEU A 216 30.58 -25.30 -3.39
CA LEU A 216 31.07 -25.50 -4.76
C LEU A 216 30.51 -24.46 -5.76
N HIS A 217 29.28 -23.99 -5.56
CA HIS A 217 28.70 -22.90 -6.37
C HIS A 217 29.47 -21.58 -6.16
N PHE A 218 29.88 -21.29 -4.91
CA PHE A 218 30.68 -20.10 -4.61
C PHE A 218 32.05 -20.12 -5.26
N THR A 219 32.72 -21.29 -5.30
CA THR A 219 33.99 -21.41 -6.03
C THR A 219 33.76 -21.21 -7.52
N ALA A 220 32.62 -21.66 -8.05
CA ALA A 220 32.26 -21.49 -9.46
C ALA A 220 31.91 -20.03 -9.80
N ALA A 221 31.38 -19.25 -8.85
CA ALA A 221 31.09 -17.82 -9.03
C ALA A 221 32.33 -16.92 -8.89
N SER A 222 33.33 -17.36 -8.11
CA SER A 222 34.49 -16.54 -7.78
C SER A 222 35.55 -16.52 -8.88
N ARG A 223 36.14 -15.34 -9.12
CA ARG A 223 37.30 -15.21 -10.05
C ARG A 223 38.52 -16.01 -9.60
N HIS A 224 38.57 -16.45 -8.35
CA HIS A 224 39.69 -17.20 -7.76
C HIS A 224 39.72 -18.69 -8.20
N GLY A 225 38.58 -19.20 -8.72
CA GLY A 225 38.52 -20.56 -9.32
C GLY A 225 39.25 -20.69 -10.63
N ALA A 226 39.53 -19.57 -11.34
CA ALA A 226 40.01 -19.55 -12.71
C ALA A 226 41.50 -19.16 -12.90
N LEU A 227 42.21 -18.65 -11.87
CA LEU A 227 43.43 -17.84 -12.12
C LEU A 227 44.78 -18.40 -11.68
N TYR A 228 44.95 -19.66 -11.28
CA TYR A 228 46.30 -20.14 -10.97
C TYR A 228 46.69 -21.48 -11.67
N PRO A 229 47.40 -21.41 -12.81
CA PRO A 229 48.17 -22.53 -13.31
C PRO A 229 49.61 -22.42 -12.79
N SER A 230 49.87 -22.40 -11.52
CA SER A 230 51.26 -22.54 -11.08
C SER A 230 51.37 -22.98 -9.62
N THR A 231 51.96 -24.15 -9.48
CA THR A 231 52.85 -24.59 -8.40
C THR A 231 52.27 -24.68 -6.98
N TYR A 232 52.03 -25.91 -6.58
CA TYR A 232 51.99 -26.41 -5.22
C TYR A 232 50.74 -26.34 -4.35
N ASP A 233 49.70 -25.57 -4.68
CA ASP A 233 48.43 -25.62 -3.94
C ASP A 233 47.22 -25.95 -4.83
N ARG A 234 46.48 -27.01 -4.43
CA ARG A 234 45.26 -27.43 -5.10
C ARG A 234 44.19 -26.33 -5.05
N ASN A 235 43.45 -26.12 -6.13
CA ASN A 235 42.32 -25.14 -6.13
C ASN A 235 41.24 -25.47 -5.06
N PRO A 236 40.51 -24.48 -4.55
CA PRO A 236 39.45 -24.71 -3.53
C PRO A 236 38.44 -25.78 -3.98
N TRP A 237 38.07 -25.81 -5.28
CA TRP A 237 37.13 -26.77 -5.82
C TRP A 237 37.66 -28.22 -5.75
N GLU A 238 38.98 -28.45 -5.99
CA GLU A 238 39.60 -29.77 -5.87
C GLU A 238 39.56 -30.28 -4.43
N VAL A 239 39.76 -29.38 -3.47
CA VAL A 239 39.69 -29.71 -2.07
C VAL A 239 38.26 -30.11 -1.70
N LEU A 240 37.26 -29.33 -2.10
CA LEU A 240 35.84 -29.64 -1.87
C LEU A 240 35.47 -30.99 -2.49
N LYS A 241 35.90 -31.25 -3.73
CA LYS A 241 35.65 -32.54 -4.43
C LYS A 241 36.25 -33.71 -3.68
N ILE A 242 37.52 -33.62 -3.28
CA ILE A 242 38.23 -34.70 -2.54
C ILE A 242 37.50 -34.98 -1.21
N SER A 243 36.90 -33.95 -0.62
CA SER A 243 36.11 -34.05 0.62
C SER A 243 34.67 -34.52 0.40
N GLY A 244 34.30 -34.96 -0.82
CA GLY A 244 33.01 -35.54 -1.16
C GLY A 244 31.94 -34.54 -1.62
N ALA A 245 32.32 -33.35 -2.15
CA ALA A 245 31.37 -32.44 -2.76
C ALA A 245 30.71 -33.06 -3.97
N GLU A 246 29.40 -33.03 -4.04
CA GLU A 246 28.62 -33.48 -5.19
C GLU A 246 28.74 -32.46 -6.35
N ILE A 247 29.22 -32.95 -7.52
CA ILE A 247 29.55 -32.07 -8.65
C ILE A 247 28.31 -31.41 -9.23
N ASP A 248 27.20 -32.16 -9.30
CA ASP A 248 25.90 -31.70 -9.82
C ASP A 248 24.91 -31.34 -8.75
N CYS A 249 25.38 -30.89 -7.56
CA CYS A 249 24.52 -30.35 -6.52
C CYS A 249 23.75 -29.14 -7.06
N GLU A 250 22.48 -29.05 -6.71
CA GLU A 250 21.58 -28.00 -7.17
C GLU A 250 21.42 -26.90 -6.09
N ASP A 251 21.45 -25.65 -6.52
CA ASP A 251 21.03 -24.53 -5.69
C ASP A 251 19.49 -24.47 -5.56
N LYS A 252 18.96 -23.47 -4.86
CA LYS A 252 17.50 -23.29 -4.68
C LYS A 252 16.74 -23.09 -6.02
N ASN A 253 17.45 -22.69 -7.06
CA ASN A 253 16.89 -22.44 -8.38
C ASN A 253 17.16 -23.61 -9.36
N GLY A 254 17.71 -24.71 -8.88
CA GLY A 254 18.09 -25.85 -9.69
C GLY A 254 19.41 -25.69 -10.45
N ASN A 255 20.16 -24.59 -10.25
CA ASN A 255 21.44 -24.41 -10.93
C ASN A 255 22.55 -25.28 -10.30
N THR A 256 23.36 -25.89 -11.14
CA THR A 256 24.59 -26.60 -10.72
C THR A 256 25.79 -25.66 -10.72
N PRO A 257 26.91 -26.03 -10.12
CA PRO A 257 28.17 -25.29 -10.25
C PRO A 257 28.61 -25.04 -11.71
N LEU A 258 28.26 -25.93 -12.62
CA LEU A 258 28.50 -25.75 -14.05
C LEU A 258 27.69 -24.59 -14.66
N HIS A 259 26.43 -24.43 -14.24
CA HIS A 259 25.61 -23.27 -14.63
C HIS A 259 26.26 -21.95 -14.17
N ILE A 260 26.70 -21.91 -12.93
CA ILE A 260 27.37 -20.75 -12.35
C ILE A 260 28.69 -20.45 -13.04
N ALA A 261 29.54 -21.46 -13.28
CA ALA A 261 30.80 -21.28 -14.03
C ALA A 261 30.56 -20.77 -15.45
N ALA A 262 29.51 -21.26 -16.11
CA ALA A 262 29.12 -20.83 -17.47
C ALA A 262 28.62 -19.35 -17.45
N ARG A 263 27.83 -18.96 -16.47
CA ARG A 263 27.32 -17.59 -16.32
C ARG A 263 28.45 -16.57 -16.11
N TYR A 264 29.52 -16.95 -15.37
CA TYR A 264 30.62 -16.05 -15.02
C TYR A 264 31.85 -16.20 -15.94
N GLY A 265 31.82 -17.09 -16.96
CA GLY A 265 32.86 -17.21 -17.97
C GLY A 265 34.12 -17.92 -17.50
N HIS A 266 34.02 -18.84 -16.56
CA HIS A 266 35.16 -19.55 -16.01
C HIS A 266 35.53 -20.81 -16.85
N GLU A 267 36.11 -20.63 -18.08
CA GLU A 267 36.39 -21.67 -19.03
C GLU A 267 37.20 -22.85 -18.46
N LEU A 268 38.27 -22.56 -17.73
CA LEU A 268 39.14 -23.60 -17.12
C LEU A 268 38.33 -24.43 -16.10
N LEU A 269 37.47 -23.79 -15.32
CA LEU A 269 36.63 -24.51 -14.37
C LEU A 269 35.55 -25.34 -15.05
N ILE A 270 34.94 -24.81 -16.13
CA ILE A 270 33.98 -25.57 -16.97
C ILE A 270 34.68 -26.85 -17.52
N ASN A 271 35.85 -26.70 -18.10
CA ASN A 271 36.61 -27.87 -18.61
C ASN A 271 36.88 -28.88 -17.51
N THR A 272 37.28 -28.39 -16.33
CA THR A 272 37.55 -29.26 -15.17
C THR A 272 36.29 -29.93 -14.61
N LEU A 273 35.16 -29.23 -14.53
CA LEU A 273 33.89 -29.83 -14.11
C LEU A 273 33.42 -30.91 -15.09
N ILE A 274 33.47 -30.66 -16.41
CA ILE A 274 33.10 -31.62 -17.43
C ILE A 274 34.02 -32.85 -17.39
N THR A 275 35.33 -32.67 -17.32
CA THR A 275 36.29 -33.79 -17.24
C THR A 275 36.14 -34.65 -15.99
N ASN A 276 35.50 -34.09 -14.94
CA ASN A 276 35.17 -34.78 -13.70
C ASN A 276 33.73 -35.32 -13.66
N GLY A 277 33.02 -35.30 -14.77
CA GLY A 277 31.71 -35.93 -14.92
C GLY A 277 30.49 -35.04 -14.59
N ALA A 278 30.68 -33.72 -14.62
CA ALA A 278 29.52 -32.80 -14.48
C ALA A 278 28.55 -32.97 -15.67
N ASP A 279 27.27 -33.05 -15.39
CA ASP A 279 26.21 -33.20 -16.41
C ASP A 279 25.93 -31.87 -17.10
N THR A 280 26.31 -31.78 -18.38
CA THR A 280 26.09 -30.60 -19.24
C THR A 280 24.62 -30.44 -19.67
N ALA A 281 23.81 -31.51 -19.53
CA ALA A 281 22.40 -31.54 -19.88
C ALA A 281 21.46 -31.36 -18.67
N LYS A 282 22.00 -31.00 -17.52
CA LYS A 282 21.19 -30.67 -16.34
C LYS A 282 20.44 -29.36 -16.55
N ARG A 283 19.17 -29.32 -16.16
CA ARG A 283 18.31 -28.12 -16.24
C ARG A 283 18.46 -27.28 -14.98
N GLY A 284 18.73 -26.00 -15.14
CA GLY A 284 18.78 -25.02 -14.08
C GLY A 284 17.51 -24.16 -14.01
N VAL A 285 17.67 -22.95 -13.53
CA VAL A 285 16.57 -21.97 -13.43
C VAL A 285 15.86 -21.81 -14.77
N HIS A 286 14.52 -21.88 -14.76
CA HIS A 286 13.69 -21.81 -15.97
C HIS A 286 14.04 -22.86 -17.03
N GLY A 287 14.59 -24.00 -16.63
CA GLY A 287 14.99 -25.05 -17.54
C GLY A 287 16.21 -24.72 -18.42
N MET A 288 16.93 -23.61 -18.13
CA MET A 288 18.12 -23.23 -18.87
C MET A 288 19.28 -24.19 -18.61
N PHE A 289 20.06 -24.45 -19.64
CA PHE A 289 21.26 -25.24 -19.55
C PHE A 289 22.52 -24.35 -19.38
N PRO A 290 23.67 -24.88 -18.97
CA PRO A 290 24.90 -24.09 -18.89
C PRO A 290 25.24 -23.33 -20.17
N LEU A 291 24.95 -23.93 -21.33
CA LEU A 291 25.19 -23.30 -22.65
C LEU A 291 24.32 -22.06 -22.86
N HIS A 292 23.05 -22.06 -22.40
CA HIS A 292 22.17 -20.84 -22.44
C HIS A 292 22.78 -19.69 -21.65
N LEU A 293 23.27 -19.99 -20.45
CA LEU A 293 23.88 -18.98 -19.60
C LEU A 293 25.19 -18.43 -20.13
N ALA A 294 26.04 -19.30 -20.70
CA ALA A 294 27.28 -18.88 -21.36
C ALA A 294 27.00 -17.98 -22.57
N ALA A 295 26.01 -18.36 -23.40
CA ALA A 295 25.61 -17.62 -24.58
C ALA A 295 24.98 -16.26 -24.21
N LEU A 296 24.08 -16.22 -23.18
CA LEU A 296 23.47 -15.01 -22.66
C LEU A 296 24.50 -14.03 -22.11
N SER A 297 25.54 -14.56 -21.44
CA SER A 297 26.58 -13.75 -20.78
C SER A 297 27.76 -13.38 -21.71
N GLY A 298 27.85 -13.95 -22.90
CA GLY A 298 28.83 -13.56 -23.91
C GLY A 298 30.18 -14.32 -23.87
N PHE A 299 30.23 -15.47 -23.23
CA PHE A 299 31.47 -16.23 -23.07
C PHE A 299 31.62 -17.29 -24.19
N SER A 300 32.15 -16.88 -25.37
CA SER A 300 32.29 -17.71 -26.56
C SER A 300 33.17 -18.95 -26.32
N ASP A 301 34.24 -18.82 -25.54
CA ASP A 301 35.12 -19.97 -25.24
C ASP A 301 34.41 -21.00 -24.35
N CYS A 302 33.60 -20.56 -23.41
CA CYS A 302 32.75 -21.42 -22.60
C CYS A 302 31.72 -22.15 -23.47
N CYS A 303 31.05 -21.42 -24.40
CA CYS A 303 30.15 -22.03 -25.38
C CYS A 303 30.85 -23.10 -26.22
N ARG A 304 32.07 -22.85 -26.74
CA ARG A 304 32.86 -23.80 -27.53
C ARG A 304 33.15 -25.07 -26.73
N LYS A 305 33.52 -24.94 -25.45
CA LYS A 305 33.77 -26.09 -24.58
C LYS A 305 32.53 -26.92 -24.31
N LEU A 306 31.41 -26.27 -24.01
CA LEU A 306 30.13 -26.95 -23.77
C LEU A 306 29.63 -27.66 -25.04
N LEU A 307 29.71 -27.04 -26.20
CA LEU A 307 29.36 -27.67 -27.48
C LEU A 307 30.26 -28.89 -27.81
N SER A 308 31.58 -28.80 -27.51
CA SER A 308 32.50 -29.93 -27.71
C SER A 308 32.23 -31.14 -26.82
N SER A 309 31.41 -30.98 -25.75
CA SER A 309 30.98 -32.10 -24.91
C SER A 309 29.77 -32.88 -25.46
N GLY A 310 29.28 -32.52 -26.65
CA GLY A 310 28.18 -33.22 -27.34
C GLY A 310 26.78 -32.70 -26.96
N PHE A 311 26.66 -31.49 -26.38
CA PHE A 311 25.38 -30.90 -26.11
C PHE A 311 24.66 -30.48 -27.41
N ASP A 312 23.35 -30.81 -27.52
CA ASP A 312 22.51 -30.41 -28.65
C ASP A 312 22.22 -28.91 -28.63
N ILE A 313 22.68 -28.23 -29.72
CA ILE A 313 22.64 -26.77 -29.83
C ILE A 313 21.25 -26.16 -29.82
N ASP A 314 20.24 -26.90 -30.32
CA ASP A 314 18.85 -26.44 -30.42
C ASP A 314 17.96 -26.94 -29.29
N THR A 315 18.53 -27.46 -28.21
CA THR A 315 17.79 -27.87 -27.02
C THR A 315 17.10 -26.66 -26.38
N PRO A 316 15.77 -26.69 -26.21
CA PRO A 316 15.04 -25.56 -25.65
C PRO A 316 15.02 -25.55 -24.11
N ASP A 317 14.95 -24.37 -23.51
CA ASP A 317 14.60 -24.18 -22.11
C ASP A 317 13.09 -24.39 -21.89
N ASP A 318 12.58 -24.12 -20.66
CA ASP A 318 11.15 -24.28 -20.32
C ASP A 318 10.22 -23.32 -21.08
N PHE A 319 10.75 -22.24 -21.63
CA PHE A 319 10.04 -21.30 -22.47
C PHE A 319 10.25 -21.56 -23.98
N GLY A 320 10.88 -22.63 -24.34
CA GLY A 320 11.15 -22.97 -25.75
C GLY A 320 12.33 -22.21 -26.38
N ARG A 321 13.08 -21.43 -25.57
CA ARG A 321 14.21 -20.63 -26.06
C ARG A 321 15.47 -21.51 -26.24
N THR A 322 16.17 -21.35 -27.34
CA THR A 322 17.46 -22.00 -27.59
C THR A 322 18.63 -21.12 -27.18
N CYS A 323 19.83 -21.64 -27.20
CA CYS A 323 21.06 -20.90 -26.93
C CYS A 323 21.25 -19.70 -27.88
N LEU A 324 20.71 -19.79 -29.12
CA LEU A 324 20.76 -18.70 -30.10
C LEU A 324 19.84 -17.53 -29.66
N HIS A 325 18.67 -17.82 -29.09
CA HIS A 325 17.80 -16.80 -28.47
C HIS A 325 18.55 -16.09 -27.32
N ALA A 326 19.24 -16.86 -26.48
CA ALA A 326 20.01 -16.32 -25.38
C ALA A 326 21.18 -15.42 -25.86
N ALA A 327 21.93 -15.83 -26.86
CA ALA A 327 23.00 -15.01 -27.44
C ALA A 327 22.47 -13.71 -28.08
N ALA A 328 21.35 -13.81 -28.79
CA ALA A 328 20.69 -12.67 -29.43
C ALA A 328 20.15 -11.66 -28.35
N ALA A 329 19.57 -12.18 -27.29
CA ALA A 329 19.10 -11.37 -26.17
C ALA A 329 20.25 -10.67 -25.40
N GLY A 330 21.38 -11.38 -25.22
CA GLY A 330 22.56 -10.82 -24.55
C GLY A 330 23.40 -9.88 -25.42
N GLY A 331 23.13 -9.77 -26.73
CA GLY A 331 23.90 -8.92 -27.64
C GLY A 331 25.31 -9.46 -27.99
N ASN A 332 25.52 -10.75 -27.80
CA ASN A 332 26.84 -11.37 -27.87
C ASN A 332 27.15 -11.91 -29.26
N LEU A 333 27.66 -11.05 -30.12
CA LEU A 333 27.96 -11.37 -31.52
C LEU A 333 28.86 -12.58 -31.69
N GLU A 334 29.92 -12.69 -30.87
CA GLU A 334 30.86 -13.83 -30.99
C GLU A 334 30.17 -15.16 -30.65
N CYS A 335 29.37 -15.19 -29.59
CA CYS A 335 28.60 -16.40 -29.27
C CYS A 335 27.56 -16.69 -30.35
N LEU A 336 26.88 -15.68 -30.86
CA LEU A 336 25.87 -15.80 -31.90
C LEU A 336 26.51 -16.40 -33.18
N ASN A 337 27.63 -15.83 -33.66
CA ASN A 337 28.34 -16.33 -34.83
C ASN A 337 28.86 -17.76 -34.63
N LEU A 338 29.37 -18.09 -33.44
CA LEU A 338 29.78 -19.45 -33.10
C LEU A 338 28.60 -20.43 -33.26
N LEU A 339 27.42 -20.07 -32.67
CA LEU A 339 26.23 -20.92 -32.73
C LEU A 339 25.71 -21.06 -34.17
N LEU A 340 25.64 -19.99 -34.95
CA LEU A 340 25.23 -20.03 -36.37
C LEU A 340 26.18 -20.90 -37.21
N ASN A 341 27.49 -20.75 -37.03
CA ASN A 341 28.49 -21.55 -37.75
C ASN A 341 28.48 -23.04 -37.36
N THR A 342 27.98 -23.36 -36.17
CA THR A 342 27.78 -24.75 -35.72
C THR A 342 26.42 -25.35 -36.11
N GLY A 343 25.56 -24.58 -36.81
CA GLY A 343 24.31 -25.04 -37.41
C GLY A 343 23.06 -24.83 -36.58
N ALA A 344 23.06 -23.85 -35.63
CA ALA A 344 21.85 -23.50 -34.86
C ALA A 344 20.74 -22.95 -35.76
N ASP A 345 19.49 -23.34 -35.53
CA ASP A 345 18.35 -22.89 -36.30
C ASP A 345 17.94 -21.46 -35.87
N PHE A 346 18.21 -20.47 -36.75
CA PHE A 346 17.92 -19.08 -36.54
C PHE A 346 16.43 -18.72 -36.70
N ASN A 347 15.61 -19.63 -37.24
CA ASN A 347 14.14 -19.47 -37.35
C ASN A 347 13.37 -20.22 -36.25
N ARG A 348 14.03 -20.84 -35.29
CA ARG A 348 13.39 -21.52 -34.17
C ARG A 348 12.52 -20.56 -33.40
N LYS A 349 11.31 -20.97 -33.08
CA LYS A 349 10.35 -20.19 -32.28
C LYS A 349 10.31 -20.69 -30.84
N ASP A 350 10.29 -19.74 -29.90
CA ASP A 350 10.02 -20.03 -28.51
C ASP A 350 8.52 -20.32 -28.22
N SER A 351 8.15 -20.57 -26.97
CA SER A 351 6.78 -20.83 -26.58
C SER A 351 5.83 -19.64 -26.81
N PHE A 352 6.37 -18.43 -27.00
CA PHE A 352 5.61 -17.22 -27.35
C PHE A 352 5.61 -16.94 -28.86
N GLY A 353 6.22 -17.81 -29.66
CA GLY A 353 6.35 -17.65 -31.13
C GLY A 353 7.46 -16.73 -31.56
N ARG A 354 8.33 -16.26 -30.66
CA ARG A 354 9.43 -15.34 -30.97
C ARG A 354 10.66 -16.09 -31.50
N THR A 355 11.33 -15.53 -32.50
CA THR A 355 12.59 -15.97 -33.00
C THR A 355 13.78 -15.26 -32.35
N PRO A 356 15.03 -15.69 -32.49
CA PRO A 356 16.20 -14.95 -32.03
C PRO A 356 16.26 -13.50 -32.54
N LEU A 357 15.73 -13.24 -33.74
CA LEU A 357 15.65 -11.89 -34.29
C LEU A 357 14.74 -10.95 -33.49
N HIS A 358 13.64 -11.46 -32.95
CA HIS A 358 12.76 -10.68 -32.04
C HIS A 358 13.52 -10.24 -30.76
N TYR A 359 14.33 -11.11 -30.21
CA TYR A 359 15.14 -10.81 -29.03
C TYR A 359 16.27 -9.81 -29.33
N ALA A 360 16.93 -9.94 -30.47
CA ALA A 360 17.94 -8.97 -30.92
C ALA A 360 17.32 -7.58 -31.13
N ALA A 361 16.13 -7.52 -31.72
CA ALA A 361 15.38 -6.28 -31.93
C ALA A 361 14.90 -5.65 -30.63
N SER A 362 14.34 -6.47 -29.72
CA SER A 362 13.80 -5.98 -28.42
C SER A 362 14.87 -5.40 -27.49
N ASN A 363 16.12 -5.85 -27.62
CA ASN A 363 17.24 -5.41 -26.79
C ASN A 363 18.20 -4.47 -27.53
N CYS A 364 17.85 -3.99 -28.71
CA CYS A 364 18.63 -3.08 -29.57
C CYS A 364 20.05 -3.63 -29.90
N ASN A 365 20.17 -4.93 -30.00
CA ASN A 365 21.42 -5.61 -30.25
C ASN A 365 21.74 -5.59 -31.75
N TYR A 366 22.10 -4.42 -32.30
CA TYR A 366 22.31 -4.20 -33.74
C TYR A 366 23.22 -5.21 -34.41
N GLN A 367 24.37 -5.55 -33.81
CA GLN A 367 25.32 -6.47 -34.40
C GLN A 367 24.77 -7.90 -34.51
N CYS A 368 24.03 -8.35 -33.50
CA CYS A 368 23.37 -9.65 -33.55
C CYS A 368 22.21 -9.65 -34.55
N LEU A 369 21.44 -8.58 -34.60
CA LEU A 369 20.39 -8.39 -35.59
C LEU A 369 20.94 -8.43 -37.03
N PHE A 370 22.03 -7.70 -37.28
CA PHE A 370 22.73 -7.70 -38.56
C PHE A 370 23.16 -9.11 -38.96
N ALA A 371 23.77 -9.87 -38.06
CA ALA A 371 24.23 -11.23 -38.33
C ALA A 371 23.07 -12.20 -38.60
N LEU A 372 21.96 -12.09 -37.86
CA LEU A 372 20.80 -12.96 -38.07
C LEU A 372 20.10 -12.69 -39.41
N VAL A 373 19.89 -11.44 -39.77
CA VAL A 373 19.32 -11.06 -41.08
C VAL A 373 20.24 -11.48 -42.22
N GLY A 374 21.54 -11.27 -42.04
CA GLY A 374 22.56 -11.73 -43.04
C GLY A 374 22.61 -13.26 -43.18
N SER A 375 22.17 -14.03 -42.20
CA SER A 375 22.03 -15.50 -42.27
C SER A 375 20.70 -15.95 -42.89
N GLY A 376 19.78 -15.01 -43.23
CA GLY A 376 18.50 -15.30 -43.87
C GLY A 376 17.30 -15.40 -42.89
N ALA A 377 17.40 -14.84 -41.66
CA ALA A 377 16.26 -14.78 -40.75
C ALA A 377 15.13 -13.92 -41.34
N ASN A 378 13.88 -14.41 -41.21
CA ASN A 378 12.70 -13.70 -41.71
C ASN A 378 12.42 -12.46 -40.87
N VAL A 379 12.52 -11.26 -41.45
CA VAL A 379 12.31 -9.97 -40.80
C VAL A 379 10.84 -9.69 -40.50
N ASN A 380 9.90 -10.38 -41.15
CA ASN A 380 8.46 -10.23 -40.99
C ASN A 380 7.81 -11.40 -40.23
N GLU A 381 8.62 -12.21 -39.53
CA GLU A 381 8.09 -13.34 -38.75
C GLU A 381 7.17 -12.84 -37.63
N LEU A 382 6.05 -13.55 -37.41
CA LEU A 382 5.07 -13.21 -36.40
C LEU A 382 5.23 -14.04 -35.13
N ASP A 383 5.18 -13.39 -34.00
CA ASP A 383 5.01 -14.05 -32.70
C ASP A 383 3.52 -14.38 -32.45
N LYS A 384 3.20 -15.01 -31.31
CA LYS A 384 1.81 -15.33 -30.93
C LYS A 384 0.91 -14.13 -30.69
N ARG A 385 1.48 -12.92 -30.48
CA ARG A 385 0.76 -11.66 -30.37
C ARG A 385 0.56 -10.99 -31.72
N GLY A 386 1.11 -11.54 -32.80
CA GLY A 386 1.13 -10.94 -34.12
C GLY A 386 2.21 -9.86 -34.30
N CYS A 387 3.14 -9.74 -33.34
CA CYS A 387 4.24 -8.78 -33.42
C CYS A 387 5.38 -9.30 -34.30
N THR A 388 5.97 -8.43 -35.14
CA THR A 388 7.19 -8.68 -35.89
C THR A 388 8.41 -8.17 -35.12
N PRO A 389 9.66 -8.52 -35.50
CA PRO A 389 10.88 -7.89 -34.97
C PRO A 389 10.86 -6.35 -35.06
N LEU A 390 10.21 -5.79 -36.11
CA LEU A 390 10.07 -4.35 -36.28
C LEU A 390 9.22 -3.67 -35.15
N HIS A 391 8.19 -4.34 -34.65
CA HIS A 391 7.41 -3.87 -33.50
C HIS A 391 8.28 -3.74 -32.26
N TYR A 392 9.11 -4.76 -32.00
CA TYR A 392 10.05 -4.76 -30.88
C TYR A 392 11.13 -3.69 -31.03
N ALA A 393 11.69 -3.52 -32.24
CA ALA A 393 12.65 -2.44 -32.52
C ALA A 393 11.98 -1.07 -32.31
N ALA A 394 10.79 -0.85 -32.83
CA ALA A 394 10.03 0.39 -32.64
C ALA A 394 9.75 0.72 -31.15
N ALA A 395 9.63 -0.31 -30.33
CA ALA A 395 9.39 -0.15 -28.88
C ALA A 395 10.67 0.13 -28.07
N SER A 396 11.87 -0.23 -28.59
CA SER A 396 13.08 -0.25 -27.75
C SER A 396 14.24 0.58 -28.32
N ASP A 397 14.28 0.80 -29.64
CA ASP A 397 15.44 1.37 -30.36
C ASP A 397 15.39 2.90 -30.41
N ALA A 398 15.87 3.54 -29.35
CA ALA A 398 15.92 5.01 -29.29
C ALA A 398 16.86 5.63 -30.36
N ASP A 399 17.90 4.90 -30.77
CA ASP A 399 18.87 5.34 -31.79
C ASP A 399 18.39 5.07 -33.23
N GLY A 400 17.35 4.26 -33.42
CA GLY A 400 16.76 3.92 -34.71
C GLY A 400 17.59 2.98 -35.60
N LYS A 401 18.78 2.53 -35.17
CA LYS A 401 19.71 1.72 -35.98
C LYS A 401 19.17 0.34 -36.36
N CYS A 402 18.57 -0.34 -35.37
CA CYS A 402 17.96 -1.66 -35.60
C CYS A 402 16.76 -1.56 -36.51
N LEU A 403 15.93 -0.56 -36.26
CA LEU A 403 14.72 -0.28 -37.04
C LEU A 403 15.06 0.09 -38.47
N GLU A 404 16.02 1.00 -38.71
CA GLU A 404 16.53 1.40 -40.03
C GLU A 404 17.01 0.19 -40.81
N TYR A 405 17.82 -0.68 -40.17
CA TYR A 405 18.34 -1.85 -40.82
C TYR A 405 17.26 -2.86 -41.18
N LEU A 406 16.24 -3.05 -40.33
CA LEU A 406 15.11 -3.92 -40.63
C LEU A 406 14.30 -3.37 -41.82
N LEU A 407 14.00 -2.07 -41.87
CA LEU A 407 13.29 -1.43 -42.99
C LEU A 407 14.06 -1.59 -44.31
N ARG A 408 15.36 -1.37 -44.31
CA ARG A 408 16.22 -1.60 -45.51
C ARG A 408 16.29 -3.06 -45.99
N ASN A 409 15.86 -4.02 -45.15
CA ASN A 409 15.77 -5.44 -45.52
C ASN A 409 14.31 -5.91 -45.62
N ASP A 410 13.42 -5.07 -46.13
CA ASP A 410 12.02 -5.36 -46.46
C ASP A 410 11.11 -5.69 -45.27
N ALA A 411 11.45 -5.19 -44.06
CA ALA A 411 10.49 -5.26 -42.95
C ALA A 411 9.27 -4.35 -43.21
N ASN A 412 8.07 -4.92 -43.17
CA ASN A 412 6.83 -4.20 -43.46
C ASN A 412 6.30 -3.46 -42.22
N PRO A 413 6.30 -2.11 -42.19
CA PRO A 413 5.79 -1.32 -41.05
C PRO A 413 4.28 -1.34 -40.92
N GLY A 414 3.53 -1.77 -41.93
CA GLY A 414 2.08 -1.87 -41.94
C GLY A 414 1.51 -3.10 -41.26
N ILE A 415 2.31 -4.10 -40.94
CA ILE A 415 1.83 -5.30 -40.21
C ILE A 415 1.28 -4.88 -38.85
N ARG A 416 0.09 -5.41 -38.52
CA ARG A 416 -0.59 -5.15 -37.26
C ARG A 416 -0.56 -6.37 -36.37
N ASP A 417 -0.38 -6.14 -35.06
CA ASP A 417 -0.50 -7.18 -34.04
C ASP A 417 -1.97 -7.59 -33.82
N ASN A 418 -2.22 -8.55 -32.95
CA ASN A 418 -3.57 -9.04 -32.61
C ASN A 418 -4.48 -7.98 -31.94
N GLN A 419 -3.94 -6.85 -31.53
CA GLN A 419 -4.67 -5.70 -30.98
C GLN A 419 -4.88 -4.59 -32.02
N GLY A 420 -4.36 -4.76 -33.23
CA GLY A 420 -4.44 -3.80 -34.31
C GLY A 420 -3.33 -2.74 -34.32
N TYR A 421 -2.29 -2.86 -33.49
CA TYR A 421 -1.17 -1.93 -33.42
C TYR A 421 -0.06 -2.32 -34.40
N ASN A 422 0.51 -1.33 -35.09
CA ASN A 422 1.69 -1.49 -35.94
C ASN A 422 2.93 -0.82 -35.32
N ALA A 423 4.07 -0.83 -36.02
CA ALA A 423 5.32 -0.25 -35.53
C ALA A 423 5.21 1.24 -35.14
N VAL A 424 4.36 2.03 -35.85
CA VAL A 424 4.12 3.44 -35.52
C VAL A 424 3.50 3.62 -34.14
N HIS A 425 2.55 2.76 -33.77
CA HIS A 425 1.92 2.77 -32.44
C HIS A 425 2.95 2.52 -31.33
N TYR A 426 3.83 1.52 -31.54
CA TYR A 426 4.88 1.20 -30.58
C TYR A 426 5.90 2.34 -30.47
N ALA A 427 6.41 2.89 -31.58
CA ALA A 427 7.33 4.01 -31.54
C ALA A 427 6.71 5.25 -30.84
N SER A 428 5.42 5.47 -31.06
CA SER A 428 4.68 6.57 -30.42
C SER A 428 4.48 6.35 -28.92
N ALA A 429 4.15 5.12 -28.50
CA ALA A 429 3.94 4.75 -27.11
C ALA A 429 5.22 4.86 -26.27
N TYR A 430 6.38 4.60 -26.87
CA TYR A 430 7.68 4.64 -26.21
C TYR A 430 8.48 5.93 -26.50
N GLY A 431 7.98 6.81 -27.36
CA GLY A 431 8.56 8.13 -27.59
C GLY A 431 9.79 8.15 -28.51
N HIS A 432 9.96 7.14 -29.35
CA HIS A 432 11.12 7.02 -30.23
C HIS A 432 10.95 7.86 -31.50
N ARG A 433 11.28 9.17 -31.41
CA ARG A 433 11.20 10.13 -32.50
C ARG A 433 11.90 9.65 -33.79
N LEU A 434 13.16 9.22 -33.69
CA LEU A 434 13.94 8.77 -34.84
C LEU A 434 13.28 7.58 -35.56
N CYS A 435 12.69 6.65 -34.81
CA CYS A 435 11.97 5.53 -35.40
C CYS A 435 10.75 6.02 -36.20
N LEU A 436 10.02 7.01 -35.72
CA LEU A 436 8.89 7.60 -36.46
C LEU A 436 9.36 8.32 -37.71
N GLU A 437 10.43 9.11 -37.64
CA GLU A 437 11.01 9.80 -38.80
C GLU A 437 11.49 8.80 -39.88
N LEU A 438 12.13 7.69 -39.48
CA LEU A 438 12.55 6.65 -40.36
C LEU A 438 11.39 5.91 -41.04
N ILE A 439 10.36 5.56 -40.27
CA ILE A 439 9.14 4.92 -40.82
C ILE A 439 8.45 5.88 -41.78
N ALA A 440 8.32 7.16 -41.44
CA ALA A 440 7.69 8.18 -42.25
C ALA A 440 8.47 8.46 -43.58
N SER A 441 9.79 8.26 -43.59
CA SER A 441 10.60 8.43 -44.80
C SER A 441 10.41 7.29 -45.79
N GLU A 442 10.07 6.08 -45.34
CA GLU A 442 9.85 4.90 -46.20
C GLU A 442 8.39 4.76 -46.63
N THR A 443 7.43 5.07 -45.71
CA THR A 443 6.01 4.93 -45.97
C THR A 443 5.26 6.10 -45.33
N PRO A 444 4.37 6.84 -46.05
CA PRO A 444 3.56 7.90 -45.45
C PRO A 444 2.74 7.37 -44.26
N LEU A 445 2.75 8.09 -43.11
CA LEU A 445 2.12 7.63 -41.89
C LEU A 445 0.58 7.56 -42.01
N ASP A 446 -0.04 8.43 -42.84
CA ASP A 446 -1.47 8.40 -43.13
C ASP A 446 -1.90 7.05 -43.75
N VAL A 447 -1.12 6.53 -44.71
CA VAL A 447 -1.37 5.23 -45.36
C VAL A 447 -1.27 4.09 -44.35
N LEU A 448 -0.31 4.15 -43.42
CA LEU A 448 -0.16 3.16 -42.37
C LEU A 448 -1.28 3.20 -41.33
N MET A 449 -1.99 4.34 -41.24
CA MET A 449 -3.09 4.58 -40.31
C MET A 449 -4.45 4.26 -40.91
N GLU A 450 -4.59 4.31 -42.26
CA GLU A 450 -5.82 3.93 -42.90
C GLU A 450 -6.19 2.48 -42.55
N THR A 451 -7.35 2.32 -41.93
CA THR A 451 -7.95 1.00 -41.76
C THR A 451 -8.33 0.52 -43.15
N SER A 452 -7.57 -0.43 -43.71
CA SER A 452 -8.00 -1.15 -44.90
C SER A 452 -9.39 -1.72 -44.60
N GLY A 453 -10.40 -1.08 -45.21
CA GLY A 453 -11.79 -1.51 -45.12
C GLY A 453 -12.00 -2.84 -45.82
N THR A 454 -11.75 -3.90 -45.11
CA THR A 454 -12.22 -5.24 -45.43
C THR A 454 -12.78 -5.88 -44.19
N ASP A 455 -14.13 -5.84 -44.14
CA ASP A 455 -15.01 -6.80 -43.48
C ASP A 455 -14.62 -7.30 -42.04
N ILE A 456 -14.63 -6.39 -41.05
CA ILE A 456 -14.87 -6.78 -39.68
C ILE A 456 -16.15 -6.14 -39.17
N LEU A 457 -17.27 -6.48 -39.84
CA LEU A 457 -18.63 -6.01 -39.48
C LEU A 457 -19.40 -7.06 -38.68
N ASN A 458 -18.80 -7.90 -37.88
CA ASN A 458 -19.58 -8.83 -37.04
C ASN A 458 -18.94 -9.26 -35.74
N ASP A 459 -17.93 -8.60 -35.20
CA ASP A 459 -17.48 -8.94 -33.84
C ASP A 459 -17.59 -7.70 -32.94
N SER A 460 -18.59 -7.70 -32.07
CA SER A 460 -18.94 -6.62 -31.14
C SER A 460 -17.90 -6.39 -30.01
N ASP A 461 -16.80 -7.14 -30.02
CA ASP A 461 -15.76 -7.07 -28.99
C ASP A 461 -14.42 -6.47 -29.44
N VAL A 462 -14.26 -6.06 -30.70
CA VAL A 462 -13.02 -5.42 -31.17
C VAL A 462 -13.06 -3.95 -30.79
N ARG A 463 -12.41 -3.58 -29.70
CA ARG A 463 -12.12 -2.19 -29.34
C ARG A 463 -11.36 -1.53 -30.50
N ALA A 464 -11.87 -0.40 -31.01
CA ALA A 464 -11.16 0.38 -32.01
C ALA A 464 -9.73 0.69 -31.53
N PRO A 465 -8.68 0.45 -32.33
CA PRO A 465 -7.31 0.70 -31.87
C PRO A 465 -7.13 2.16 -31.53
N VAL A 466 -6.46 2.42 -30.41
CA VAL A 466 -6.09 3.77 -29.96
C VAL A 466 -5.05 4.30 -30.97
N SER A 467 -5.22 5.53 -31.49
CA SER A 467 -4.28 6.07 -32.47
C SER A 467 -2.90 6.37 -31.87
N PRO A 468 -1.83 6.44 -32.70
CA PRO A 468 -0.49 6.82 -32.23
C PRO A 468 -0.44 8.18 -31.53
N LEU A 469 -1.28 9.14 -31.99
CA LEU A 469 -1.41 10.47 -31.33
C LEU A 469 -1.86 10.33 -29.87
N HIS A 470 -2.82 9.46 -29.59
CA HIS A 470 -3.29 9.21 -28.23
C HIS A 470 -2.17 8.60 -27.36
N LEU A 471 -1.42 7.64 -27.91
CA LEU A 471 -0.33 6.97 -27.19
C LEU A 471 0.79 7.95 -26.85
N ALA A 472 1.25 8.74 -27.83
CA ALA A 472 2.28 9.75 -27.60
C ALA A 472 1.82 10.82 -26.58
N ALA A 473 0.58 11.29 -26.69
CA ALA A 473 0.00 12.28 -25.80
C ALA A 473 -0.19 11.74 -24.36
N TYR A 474 -0.64 10.49 -24.23
CA TYR A 474 -0.87 9.86 -22.94
C TYR A 474 0.44 9.59 -22.16
N HIS A 475 1.52 9.23 -22.87
CA HIS A 475 2.82 8.94 -22.27
C HIS A 475 3.75 10.17 -22.18
N GLY A 476 3.37 11.32 -22.71
CA GLY A 476 4.13 12.57 -22.61
C GLY A 476 5.27 12.70 -23.62
N HIS A 477 5.21 12.00 -24.73
CA HIS A 477 6.25 11.97 -25.73
C HIS A 477 6.08 13.10 -26.76
N HIS A 478 6.33 14.35 -26.38
CA HIS A 478 6.12 15.54 -27.23
C HIS A 478 6.92 15.49 -28.54
N GLN A 479 8.18 14.98 -28.50
CA GLN A 479 9.01 14.88 -29.71
C GLN A 479 8.45 13.86 -30.73
N ALA A 480 7.91 12.75 -30.26
CA ALA A 480 7.20 11.80 -31.11
C ALA A 480 5.90 12.42 -31.65
N LEU A 481 5.20 13.15 -30.82
CA LEU A 481 3.96 13.85 -31.17
C LEU A 481 4.20 14.90 -32.25
N GLU A 482 5.32 15.67 -32.20
CA GLU A 482 5.70 16.63 -33.25
C GLU A 482 5.81 16.00 -34.65
N VAL A 483 6.40 14.79 -34.74
CA VAL A 483 6.50 14.06 -36.02
C VAL A 483 5.13 13.60 -36.51
N LEU A 484 4.31 13.06 -35.60
CA LEU A 484 2.96 12.56 -35.94
C LEU A 484 2.04 13.66 -36.44
N VAL A 485 2.05 14.82 -35.80
CA VAL A 485 1.18 15.98 -36.11
C VAL A 485 1.51 16.56 -37.49
N GLN A 486 2.78 16.52 -37.93
CA GLN A 486 3.17 16.97 -39.25
C GLN A 486 2.63 16.07 -40.37
N SER A 487 2.35 14.80 -40.07
CA SER A 487 1.97 13.77 -41.05
C SER A 487 0.49 13.40 -41.00
N LEU A 488 -0.21 13.68 -39.89
CA LEU A 488 -1.61 13.32 -39.67
C LEU A 488 -2.50 14.57 -39.69
N LEU A 489 -3.56 14.55 -40.48
CA LEU A 489 -4.43 15.70 -40.69
C LEU A 489 -5.48 15.88 -39.60
N ASP A 490 -5.96 14.78 -38.97
CA ASP A 490 -6.98 14.85 -37.93
C ASP A 490 -6.35 14.72 -36.54
N LEU A 491 -6.27 15.85 -35.83
CA LEU A 491 -5.76 15.93 -34.46
C LEU A 491 -6.81 15.62 -33.39
N ASP A 492 -8.11 15.67 -33.78
CA ASP A 492 -9.24 15.46 -32.90
C ASP A 492 -9.79 14.03 -32.97
N VAL A 493 -8.96 13.08 -33.42
CA VAL A 493 -9.28 11.63 -33.44
C VAL A 493 -9.78 11.22 -32.05
N ARG A 494 -10.85 10.41 -32.02
CA ARG A 494 -11.48 10.02 -30.75
C ARG A 494 -11.32 8.54 -30.44
N THR A 495 -11.03 8.23 -29.19
CA THR A 495 -11.14 6.85 -28.68
C THR A 495 -12.60 6.39 -28.63
N ALA A 496 -12.85 5.13 -28.37
CA ALA A 496 -14.20 4.58 -28.15
C ALA A 496 -14.99 5.30 -27.04
N GLN A 497 -14.29 5.94 -26.09
CA GLN A 497 -14.88 6.75 -25.01
C GLN A 497 -15.01 8.23 -25.39
N GLY A 498 -14.51 8.63 -26.56
CA GLY A 498 -14.58 10.00 -27.06
C GLY A 498 -13.42 10.91 -26.63
N HIS A 499 -12.38 10.38 -26.01
CA HIS A 499 -11.20 11.17 -25.63
C HIS A 499 -10.35 11.51 -26.85
N THR A 500 -9.88 12.76 -26.93
CA THR A 500 -8.90 13.20 -27.92
C THR A 500 -7.47 13.08 -27.37
N PRO A 501 -6.43 13.13 -28.23
CA PRO A 501 -5.04 13.21 -27.76
C PRO A 501 -4.80 14.38 -26.80
N LEU A 502 -5.42 15.54 -27.05
CA LEU A 502 -5.33 16.72 -26.19
C LEU A 502 -5.96 16.46 -24.80
N ASP A 503 -7.10 15.76 -24.76
CA ASP A 503 -7.75 15.37 -23.51
C ASP A 503 -6.85 14.46 -22.66
N LEU A 504 -6.21 13.46 -23.30
CA LEU A 504 -5.29 12.54 -22.61
C LEU A 504 -4.01 13.24 -22.13
N ALA A 505 -3.43 14.16 -22.93
CA ALA A 505 -2.27 14.95 -22.51
C ALA A 505 -2.62 15.84 -21.31
N ALA A 506 -3.78 16.51 -21.35
CA ALA A 506 -4.28 17.34 -20.27
C ALA A 506 -4.60 16.54 -19.00
N PHE A 507 -5.18 15.35 -19.17
CA PHE A 507 -5.47 14.42 -18.07
C PHE A 507 -4.20 13.93 -17.35
N LYS A 508 -3.10 13.72 -18.09
CA LYS A 508 -1.81 13.27 -17.54
C LYS A 508 -0.89 14.41 -17.11
N GLY A 509 -1.17 15.63 -17.51
CA GLY A 509 -0.37 16.81 -17.16
C GLY A 509 0.90 16.99 -18.01
N HIS A 510 0.91 16.48 -19.22
CA HIS A 510 2.03 16.62 -20.15
C HIS A 510 1.99 17.97 -20.87
N VAL A 511 2.61 18.98 -20.26
CA VAL A 511 2.56 20.39 -20.70
C VAL A 511 3.06 20.55 -22.13
N GLU A 512 4.20 19.95 -22.47
CA GLU A 512 4.82 20.04 -23.78
C GLU A 512 3.91 19.40 -24.87
N CYS A 513 3.24 18.27 -24.54
CA CYS A 513 2.29 17.66 -25.47
C CYS A 513 1.05 18.52 -25.69
N VAL A 514 0.54 19.14 -24.62
CA VAL A 514 -0.61 20.09 -24.70
C VAL A 514 -0.23 21.28 -25.56
N ASP A 515 0.98 21.85 -25.38
CA ASP A 515 1.47 23.00 -26.17
C ASP A 515 1.60 22.62 -27.66
N VAL A 516 2.23 21.48 -27.98
CA VAL A 516 2.35 21.01 -29.36
C VAL A 516 0.99 20.85 -30.02
N LEU A 517 0.02 20.20 -29.36
CA LEU A 517 -1.31 19.95 -29.94
C LEU A 517 -2.10 21.25 -30.16
N ILE A 518 -2.07 22.20 -29.22
CA ILE A 518 -2.74 23.47 -29.33
C ILE A 518 -2.15 24.30 -30.46
N ASN A 519 -0.81 24.40 -30.54
CA ASN A 519 -0.12 25.18 -31.60
C ASN A 519 -0.36 24.64 -33.00
N GLN A 520 -0.72 23.36 -33.12
CA GLN A 520 -1.07 22.71 -34.38
C GLN A 520 -2.60 22.72 -34.66
N GLY A 521 -3.40 23.31 -33.79
CA GLY A 521 -4.82 23.56 -33.99
C GLY A 521 -5.79 22.49 -33.50
N ALA A 522 -5.35 21.63 -32.55
CA ALA A 522 -6.24 20.69 -31.88
C ALA A 522 -7.35 21.42 -31.10
N SER A 523 -8.58 20.94 -31.18
CA SER A 523 -9.74 21.60 -30.57
C SER A 523 -9.80 21.40 -29.04
N ILE A 524 -9.81 22.52 -28.31
CA ILE A 524 -9.83 22.56 -26.82
C ILE A 524 -11.21 22.20 -26.25
N LEU A 525 -12.29 22.35 -27.06
CA LEU A 525 -13.68 22.26 -26.61
C LEU A 525 -14.36 20.92 -26.93
N VAL A 526 -13.64 19.96 -27.48
CA VAL A 526 -14.17 18.63 -27.78
C VAL A 526 -14.58 17.93 -26.48
N LYS A 527 -15.81 17.43 -26.44
CA LYS A 527 -16.36 16.72 -25.27
C LYS A 527 -16.27 15.21 -25.43
N ASP A 528 -15.89 14.49 -24.41
CA ASP A 528 -15.93 13.03 -24.37
C ASP A 528 -17.38 12.48 -24.50
N TYR A 529 -17.53 11.17 -24.70
CA TYR A 529 -18.87 10.56 -24.86
C TYR A 529 -19.48 10.20 -23.51
N THR A 530 -18.70 10.04 -22.45
CA THR A 530 -19.13 9.56 -21.14
C THR A 530 -19.74 10.66 -20.29
N LEU A 531 -18.92 11.60 -19.86
CA LEU A 531 -19.31 12.69 -18.95
C LEU A 531 -19.41 14.03 -19.66
N LYS A 532 -19.25 14.08 -20.98
CA LYS A 532 -19.23 15.33 -21.77
C LYS A 532 -18.16 16.32 -21.27
N ARG A 533 -17.03 15.83 -20.83
CA ARG A 533 -15.89 16.62 -20.36
C ARG A 533 -14.99 17.03 -21.50
N THR A 534 -14.34 18.17 -21.33
CA THR A 534 -13.34 18.73 -22.25
C THR A 534 -11.94 18.56 -21.67
N PRO A 535 -10.86 18.78 -22.44
CA PRO A 535 -9.49 18.82 -21.92
C PRO A 535 -9.30 19.77 -20.73
N ILE A 536 -10.07 20.87 -20.67
CA ILE A 536 -10.06 21.80 -19.52
C ILE A 536 -10.54 21.11 -18.24
N HIS A 537 -11.62 20.32 -18.33
CA HIS A 537 -12.10 19.54 -17.20
C HIS A 537 -11.06 18.49 -16.76
N ALA A 538 -10.40 17.82 -17.71
CA ALA A 538 -9.39 16.81 -17.45
C ALA A 538 -8.19 17.40 -16.69
N ALA A 539 -7.66 18.54 -17.13
CA ALA A 539 -6.59 19.25 -16.45
C ALA A 539 -7.00 19.73 -15.04
N ALA A 540 -8.23 20.28 -14.93
CA ALA A 540 -8.77 20.80 -13.67
C ALA A 540 -9.00 19.70 -12.63
N THR A 541 -9.51 18.53 -13.04
CA THR A 541 -9.78 17.38 -12.16
C THR A 541 -8.51 16.81 -11.54
N ASN A 542 -7.41 16.81 -12.28
CA ASN A 542 -6.15 16.18 -11.87
C ASN A 542 -5.11 17.20 -11.36
N GLY A 543 -5.44 18.48 -11.29
CA GLY A 543 -4.57 19.50 -10.69
C GLY A 543 -3.41 19.97 -11.58
N HIS A 544 -3.50 19.75 -12.89
CA HIS A 544 -2.45 20.14 -13.83
C HIS A 544 -2.54 21.62 -14.22
N SER A 545 -2.10 22.49 -13.31
CA SER A 545 -2.26 23.95 -13.42
C SER A 545 -1.59 24.55 -14.64
N GLU A 546 -0.41 24.05 -15.06
CA GLU A 546 0.29 24.53 -16.26
C GLU A 546 -0.48 24.17 -17.54
N CYS A 547 -0.93 22.91 -17.67
CA CYS A 547 -1.78 22.48 -18.79
C CYS A 547 -3.06 23.30 -18.82
N LEU A 548 -3.68 23.51 -17.67
CA LEU A 548 -4.90 24.31 -17.55
C LEU A 548 -4.66 25.74 -18.02
N ARG A 549 -3.54 26.39 -17.63
CA ARG A 549 -3.17 27.74 -18.08
C ARG A 549 -3.00 27.84 -19.59
N LEU A 550 -2.38 26.86 -20.23
CA LEU A 550 -2.24 26.79 -21.68
C LEU A 550 -3.60 26.67 -22.36
N LEU A 551 -4.45 25.75 -21.89
CA LEU A 551 -5.77 25.51 -22.45
C LEU A 551 -6.67 26.76 -22.36
N ILE A 552 -6.79 27.37 -21.17
CA ILE A 552 -7.62 28.57 -20.98
C ILE A 552 -7.00 29.85 -21.57
N GLY A 553 -5.65 29.86 -21.78
CA GLY A 553 -4.95 30.97 -22.43
C GLY A 553 -5.21 31.05 -23.94
N ASN A 554 -5.38 29.88 -24.55
CA ASN A 554 -5.64 29.77 -26.01
C ASN A 554 -7.13 29.58 -26.35
N ALA A 555 -8.02 29.59 -25.37
CA ALA A 555 -9.46 29.55 -25.61
C ALA A 555 -9.98 30.95 -25.97
N ASP A 556 -10.45 31.13 -27.19
CA ASP A 556 -10.96 32.42 -27.68
C ASP A 556 -12.27 32.90 -27.03
N LEU A 557 -12.92 32.03 -26.24
CA LEU A 557 -14.22 32.29 -25.63
C LEU A 557 -14.11 32.28 -24.11
N GLN A 558 -14.47 33.35 -23.44
CA GLN A 558 -14.61 33.46 -22.00
C GLN A 558 -15.59 32.40 -21.45
N SER A 559 -16.54 31.94 -22.27
CA SER A 559 -17.45 30.82 -21.95
C SER A 559 -16.77 29.44 -21.81
N ALA A 560 -15.52 29.28 -22.27
CA ALA A 560 -14.77 28.04 -22.17
C ALA A 560 -14.36 27.71 -20.69
N VAL A 561 -14.20 28.74 -19.88
CA VAL A 561 -13.80 28.58 -18.46
C VAL A 561 -14.96 28.02 -17.61
N ASP A 562 -16.21 28.35 -17.98
CA ASP A 562 -17.45 27.95 -17.32
C ASP A 562 -18.19 26.82 -18.04
N ILE A 563 -17.52 26.14 -18.98
CA ILE A 563 -18.13 25.03 -19.70
C ILE A 563 -18.57 23.94 -18.75
N GLN A 564 -19.78 23.43 -18.91
CA GLN A 564 -20.34 22.39 -18.04
C GLN A 564 -20.19 21.02 -18.69
N ASP A 565 -19.86 20.03 -17.86
CA ASP A 565 -19.88 18.61 -18.22
C ASP A 565 -21.32 18.05 -18.27
N GLY A 566 -21.49 16.76 -18.48
CA GLY A 566 -22.79 16.09 -18.58
C GLY A 566 -23.67 16.14 -17.34
N ILE A 567 -23.11 16.46 -16.19
CA ILE A 567 -23.82 16.60 -14.91
C ILE A 567 -23.81 18.05 -14.40
N GLY A 568 -23.41 18.98 -15.26
CA GLY A 568 -23.42 20.41 -14.96
C GLY A 568 -22.21 20.92 -14.19
N GLN A 569 -21.18 20.11 -13.98
CA GLN A 569 -19.97 20.53 -13.26
C GLN A 569 -19.08 21.40 -14.15
N THR A 570 -18.55 22.48 -13.58
CA THR A 570 -17.54 23.34 -14.21
C THR A 570 -16.14 22.88 -13.85
N PRO A 571 -15.09 23.27 -14.62
CA PRO A 571 -13.69 23.02 -14.26
C PRO A 571 -13.34 23.52 -12.85
N LEU A 572 -13.90 24.66 -12.45
CA LEU A 572 -13.69 25.22 -11.10
C LEU A 572 -14.21 24.27 -10.01
N MET A 573 -15.42 23.70 -10.18
CA MET A 573 -15.96 22.73 -9.24
C MET A 573 -15.08 21.48 -9.09
N LEU A 574 -14.54 21.00 -10.22
CA LEU A 574 -13.65 19.84 -10.26
C LEU A 574 -12.29 20.11 -9.61
N SER A 575 -11.72 21.31 -9.83
CA SER A 575 -10.48 21.73 -9.15
C SER A 575 -10.64 21.81 -7.65
N VAL A 576 -11.77 22.34 -7.17
CA VAL A 576 -12.08 22.42 -5.74
C VAL A 576 -12.31 21.01 -5.15
N LEU A 577 -13.01 20.14 -5.88
CA LEU A 577 -13.24 18.75 -5.47
C LEU A 577 -11.92 17.97 -5.28
N GLY A 578 -10.92 18.24 -6.14
CA GLY A 578 -9.58 17.65 -6.06
C GLY A 578 -8.63 18.35 -5.09
N GLY A 579 -8.98 19.51 -4.54
CA GLY A 579 -8.10 20.32 -3.68
C GLY A 579 -6.97 21.05 -4.40
N HIS A 580 -7.14 21.34 -5.69
CA HIS A 580 -6.09 21.88 -6.55
C HIS A 580 -6.10 23.42 -6.54
N THR A 581 -5.52 24.04 -5.54
CA THR A 581 -5.52 25.50 -5.30
C THR A 581 -4.97 26.32 -6.46
N ASP A 582 -3.87 25.89 -7.10
CA ASP A 582 -3.29 26.58 -8.26
C ASP A 582 -4.24 26.60 -9.46
N CYS A 583 -5.01 25.52 -9.68
CA CYS A 583 -6.03 25.46 -10.71
C CYS A 583 -7.21 26.38 -10.38
N VAL A 584 -7.62 26.42 -9.12
CA VAL A 584 -8.69 27.31 -8.62
C VAL A 584 -8.32 28.77 -8.90
N TYR A 585 -7.13 29.21 -8.48
CA TYR A 585 -6.68 30.57 -8.76
C TYR A 585 -6.56 30.87 -10.25
N SER A 586 -6.06 29.93 -11.05
CA SER A 586 -5.92 30.09 -12.49
C SER A 586 -7.28 30.30 -13.17
N LEU A 587 -8.30 29.56 -12.77
CA LEU A 587 -9.67 29.67 -13.31
C LEU A 587 -10.36 30.97 -12.88
N ILE A 588 -10.27 31.32 -11.59
CA ILE A 588 -10.88 32.55 -11.05
C ILE A 588 -10.25 33.78 -11.69
N ASN A 589 -8.92 33.81 -11.81
CA ASN A 589 -8.19 34.92 -12.47
C ASN A 589 -8.56 35.12 -13.94
N LYS A 590 -9.07 34.06 -14.60
CA LYS A 590 -9.61 34.12 -15.98
C LYS A 590 -11.12 34.41 -16.04
N GLY A 591 -11.73 34.67 -14.87
CA GLY A 591 -13.13 35.10 -14.78
C GLY A 591 -14.15 33.95 -14.67
N ALA A 592 -13.74 32.80 -14.15
CA ALA A 592 -14.66 31.69 -13.85
C ALA A 592 -15.78 32.14 -12.90
N ASN A 593 -17.01 31.75 -13.19
CA ASN A 593 -18.15 32.02 -12.32
C ASN A 593 -18.09 31.14 -11.06
N VAL A 594 -17.76 31.76 -9.93
CA VAL A 594 -17.61 31.08 -8.64
C VAL A 594 -18.91 30.48 -8.10
N ASP A 595 -20.07 31.04 -8.53
CA ASP A 595 -21.42 30.62 -8.11
C ASP A 595 -22.17 29.81 -9.19
N ALA A 596 -21.48 29.33 -10.21
CA ALA A 596 -22.06 28.40 -11.19
C ALA A 596 -22.66 27.18 -10.46
N LYS A 597 -23.79 26.66 -10.97
CA LYS A 597 -24.51 25.54 -10.35
C LYS A 597 -24.47 24.30 -11.22
N ASP A 598 -24.25 23.15 -10.62
CA ASP A 598 -24.45 21.85 -11.27
C ASP A 598 -25.95 21.47 -11.31
N MET A 599 -26.27 20.28 -11.86
CA MET A 599 -27.67 19.81 -11.96
C MET A 599 -28.35 19.58 -10.61
N TRP A 600 -27.61 19.49 -9.52
CA TRP A 600 -28.13 19.39 -8.15
C TRP A 600 -28.14 20.72 -7.40
N GLY A 601 -27.74 21.79 -8.07
CA GLY A 601 -27.66 23.13 -7.46
C GLY A 601 -26.40 23.37 -6.65
N HIS A 602 -25.41 22.46 -6.67
CA HIS A 602 -24.15 22.66 -5.94
C HIS A 602 -23.27 23.67 -6.68
N THR A 603 -22.60 24.54 -5.93
CA THR A 603 -21.56 25.44 -6.42
C THR A 603 -20.16 24.86 -6.08
N ALA A 604 -19.11 25.50 -6.56
CA ALA A 604 -17.73 25.16 -6.18
C ALA A 604 -17.55 25.17 -4.64
N LEU A 605 -18.20 26.11 -3.95
CA LEU A 605 -18.15 26.22 -2.49
C LEU A 605 -18.84 25.03 -1.80
N HIS A 606 -19.93 24.49 -2.35
CA HIS A 606 -20.53 23.24 -1.84
C HIS A 606 -19.56 22.06 -1.97
N ARG A 607 -18.78 21.98 -3.07
CA ARG A 607 -17.79 20.92 -3.24
C ARG A 607 -16.64 21.04 -2.24
N GLY A 608 -16.10 22.24 -2.04
CA GLY A 608 -15.07 22.51 -1.03
C GLY A 608 -15.57 22.24 0.40
N ALA A 609 -16.84 22.51 0.66
CA ALA A 609 -17.50 22.21 1.93
C ALA A 609 -17.54 20.71 2.24
N VAL A 610 -17.78 19.86 1.24
CA VAL A 610 -17.80 18.39 1.39
C VAL A 610 -16.40 17.80 1.53
N THR A 611 -15.42 18.32 0.77
CA THR A 611 -14.06 17.76 0.74
C THR A 611 -13.14 18.29 1.84
N GLY A 612 -13.45 19.45 2.41
CA GLY A 612 -12.65 20.04 3.49
C GLY A 612 -11.37 20.75 3.04
N HIS A 613 -11.24 21.09 1.75
CA HIS A 613 -10.06 21.80 1.23
C HIS A 613 -10.08 23.28 1.62
N GLU A 614 -9.50 23.63 2.77
CA GLU A 614 -9.52 24.96 3.37
C GLU A 614 -8.98 26.04 2.42
N GLU A 615 -7.82 25.81 1.81
CA GLU A 615 -7.18 26.78 0.89
C GLU A 615 -8.05 27.08 -0.34
N CYS A 616 -8.71 26.07 -0.91
CA CYS A 616 -9.62 26.25 -2.03
C CYS A 616 -10.88 27.04 -1.63
N VAL A 617 -11.43 26.76 -0.45
CA VAL A 617 -12.60 27.47 0.09
C VAL A 617 -12.22 28.93 0.40
N GLU A 618 -11.06 29.17 0.99
CA GLU A 618 -10.56 30.51 1.25
C GLU A 618 -10.40 31.32 -0.04
N ALA A 619 -9.81 30.72 -1.08
CA ALA A 619 -9.67 31.33 -2.40
C ALA A 619 -11.04 31.70 -3.01
N LEU A 620 -12.06 30.83 -2.89
CA LEU A 620 -13.41 31.14 -3.36
C LEU A 620 -14.06 32.30 -2.58
N LEU A 621 -13.91 32.31 -1.27
CA LEU A 621 -14.48 33.37 -0.40
C LEU A 621 -13.80 34.72 -0.64
N GLN A 622 -12.48 34.76 -0.85
CA GLN A 622 -11.76 35.98 -1.25
C GLN A 622 -12.26 36.58 -2.56
N HIS A 623 -12.84 35.75 -3.44
CA HIS A 623 -13.45 36.16 -4.71
C HIS A 623 -14.98 36.21 -4.69
N SER A 624 -15.55 36.47 -3.50
CA SER A 624 -16.96 36.72 -3.26
C SER A 624 -17.92 35.58 -3.62
N ALA A 625 -17.47 34.31 -3.51
CA ALA A 625 -18.36 33.16 -3.62
C ALA A 625 -19.45 33.20 -2.53
N SER A 626 -20.70 33.01 -2.91
CA SER A 626 -21.85 33.11 -2.01
C SER A 626 -22.01 31.84 -1.16
N PHE A 627 -21.81 31.94 0.14
CA PHE A 627 -22.06 30.87 1.11
C PHE A 627 -23.56 30.63 1.38
N MET A 628 -24.45 31.48 0.87
CA MET A 628 -25.91 31.39 1.04
C MET A 628 -26.62 30.64 -0.08
N VAL A 629 -25.92 30.27 -1.13
CA VAL A 629 -26.51 29.50 -2.24
C VAL A 629 -27.03 28.16 -1.72
N ARG A 630 -28.23 27.79 -2.12
CA ARG A 630 -28.88 26.54 -1.71
C ARG A 630 -28.88 25.54 -2.86
N ASP A 631 -28.62 24.27 -2.51
CA ASP A 631 -28.78 23.14 -3.43
C ASP A 631 -30.26 22.75 -3.62
N CYS A 632 -30.54 21.72 -4.42
CA CYS A 632 -31.90 21.24 -4.67
C CYS A 632 -32.63 20.69 -3.42
N ARG A 633 -31.89 20.44 -2.32
CA ARG A 633 -32.46 20.05 -1.02
C ARG A 633 -32.56 21.22 -0.04
N GLY A 634 -32.21 22.42 -0.48
CA GLY A 634 -32.19 23.63 0.36
C GLY A 634 -30.95 23.75 1.26
N ARG A 635 -29.95 22.88 1.12
CA ARG A 635 -28.74 22.92 1.93
C ARG A 635 -27.76 23.97 1.38
N SER A 636 -27.19 24.75 2.24
CA SER A 636 -26.08 25.66 1.93
C SER A 636 -24.72 24.97 2.18
N PRO A 637 -23.60 25.54 1.72
CA PRO A 637 -22.26 25.04 2.04
C PRO A 637 -22.04 24.81 3.54
N VAL A 638 -22.61 25.68 4.40
CA VAL A 638 -22.50 25.57 5.86
C VAL A 638 -23.14 24.27 6.39
N HIS A 639 -24.28 23.83 5.84
CA HIS A 639 -24.88 22.53 6.18
C HIS A 639 -23.95 21.36 5.84
N LEU A 640 -23.33 21.41 4.65
CA LEU A 640 -22.46 20.33 4.19
C LEU A 640 -21.16 20.25 4.99
N VAL A 641 -20.55 21.39 5.32
CA VAL A 641 -19.37 21.44 6.18
C VAL A 641 -19.67 20.86 7.56
N ALA A 642 -20.81 21.28 8.15
CA ALA A 642 -21.25 20.77 9.44
C ALA A 642 -21.55 19.25 9.41
N ALA A 643 -22.12 18.78 8.31
CA ALA A 643 -22.37 17.35 8.08
C ALA A 643 -21.10 16.51 7.87
N CYS A 644 -20.03 17.10 7.34
CA CYS A 644 -18.76 16.41 7.06
C CYS A 644 -17.69 16.59 8.16
N GLY A 645 -17.89 17.51 9.09
CA GLY A 645 -16.98 17.72 10.23
C GLY A 645 -15.74 18.56 9.92
N HIS A 646 -15.73 19.36 8.85
CA HIS A 646 -14.57 20.16 8.46
C HIS A 646 -14.52 21.50 9.22
N VAL A 647 -14.02 21.48 10.45
CA VAL A 647 -14.06 22.64 11.36
C VAL A 647 -13.32 23.86 10.83
N GLY A 648 -12.17 23.71 10.16
CA GLY A 648 -11.41 24.83 9.58
C GLY A 648 -12.20 25.56 8.48
N VAL A 649 -12.81 24.80 7.57
CA VAL A 649 -13.71 25.35 6.53
C VAL A 649 -14.94 26.00 7.15
N LEU A 650 -15.51 25.41 8.22
CA LEU A 650 -16.65 25.99 8.94
C LEU A 650 -16.28 27.36 9.53
N GLY A 651 -15.13 27.47 10.18
CA GLY A 651 -14.62 28.72 10.73
C GLY A 651 -14.48 29.81 9.65
N GLY A 652 -13.93 29.46 8.47
CA GLY A 652 -13.79 30.36 7.31
C GLY A 652 -15.13 30.87 6.80
N LEU A 653 -16.13 29.98 6.67
CA LEU A 653 -17.50 30.34 6.23
C LEU A 653 -18.23 31.21 7.24
N LEU A 654 -18.11 30.94 8.53
CA LEU A 654 -18.71 31.73 9.59
C LEU A 654 -18.05 33.10 9.70
N HIS A 655 -16.74 33.20 9.53
CA HIS A 655 -16.04 34.49 9.49
C HIS A 655 -16.51 35.34 8.29
N ALA A 656 -16.66 34.74 7.11
CA ALA A 656 -17.25 35.42 5.96
C ALA A 656 -18.71 35.84 6.24
N ALA A 657 -19.47 35.03 7.00
CA ALA A 657 -20.85 35.33 7.38
C ALA A 657 -20.97 36.53 8.33
N GLN A 658 -20.01 36.72 9.26
CA GLN A 658 -19.97 37.84 10.19
C GLN A 658 -19.83 39.22 9.49
N SER A 659 -19.35 39.25 8.28
CA SER A 659 -19.24 40.47 7.48
C SER A 659 -20.55 40.97 6.88
N VAL A 660 -21.65 40.19 7.01
CA VAL A 660 -22.97 40.47 6.45
C VAL A 660 -23.90 40.94 7.59
N GLU A 661 -24.49 42.13 7.49
CA GLU A 661 -25.27 42.77 8.55
C GLU A 661 -26.52 41.99 9.02
N THR A 662 -27.11 41.13 8.20
CA THR A 662 -28.28 40.30 8.58
C THR A 662 -28.23 38.94 7.91
N ILE A 663 -27.97 37.91 8.67
CA ILE A 663 -28.02 36.51 8.14
C ILE A 663 -29.39 35.93 8.53
N PRO A 664 -30.22 35.49 7.59
CA PRO A 664 -31.45 34.76 7.91
C PRO A 664 -31.11 33.40 8.49
N VAL A 665 -32.03 32.83 9.29
CA VAL A 665 -31.89 31.47 9.81
C VAL A 665 -31.66 30.49 8.65
N ILE A 666 -30.55 29.78 8.66
CA ILE A 666 -30.14 28.86 7.60
C ILE A 666 -30.77 27.50 7.88
N THR A 667 -31.87 27.18 7.18
CA THR A 667 -32.51 25.85 7.25
C THR A 667 -32.57 25.22 5.84
N ASP A 668 -32.47 23.89 5.77
CA ASP A 668 -32.75 23.14 4.56
C ASP A 668 -34.27 23.04 4.28
N HIS A 669 -34.69 22.33 3.23
CA HIS A 669 -36.12 22.18 2.88
C HIS A 669 -36.92 21.38 3.90
N GLN A 670 -36.27 20.62 4.79
CA GLN A 670 -36.90 19.87 5.87
C GLN A 670 -36.89 20.65 7.20
N GLY A 671 -36.32 21.86 7.23
CA GLY A 671 -36.19 22.70 8.39
C GLY A 671 -35.01 22.39 9.30
N TYR A 672 -34.05 21.55 8.88
CA TYR A 672 -32.81 21.26 9.63
C TYR A 672 -31.77 22.37 9.44
N THR A 673 -31.16 22.77 10.53
CA THR A 673 -30.02 23.72 10.54
C THR A 673 -28.66 22.97 10.40
N PRO A 674 -27.58 23.69 10.11
CA PRO A 674 -26.23 23.09 10.17
C PRO A 674 -25.93 22.39 11.50
N LEU A 675 -26.43 22.91 12.60
CA LEU A 675 -26.25 22.30 13.93
C LEU A 675 -26.93 20.93 14.04
N HIS A 676 -28.10 20.74 13.44
CA HIS A 676 -28.74 19.43 13.37
C HIS A 676 -27.88 18.41 12.63
N TRP A 677 -27.26 18.82 11.50
CA TRP A 677 -26.37 17.96 10.70
C TRP A 677 -25.08 17.60 11.42
N ALA A 678 -24.44 18.57 12.11
CA ALA A 678 -23.27 18.33 12.94
C ALA A 678 -23.56 17.34 14.07
N CYS A 679 -24.68 17.55 14.79
CA CYS A 679 -25.10 16.69 15.88
C CYS A 679 -25.48 15.29 15.42
N TYR A 680 -26.16 15.15 14.27
CA TYR A 680 -26.51 13.85 13.69
C TYR A 680 -25.29 12.99 13.35
N ASN A 681 -24.20 13.62 12.84
CA ASN A 681 -22.99 12.92 12.44
C ASN A 681 -21.91 12.84 13.54
N GLY A 682 -22.13 13.45 14.73
CA GLY A 682 -21.19 13.38 15.85
C GLY A 682 -19.93 14.22 15.67
N HIS A 683 -20.03 15.35 14.99
CA HIS A 683 -18.90 16.25 14.79
C HIS A 683 -18.79 17.30 15.91
N ASP A 684 -18.32 16.88 17.09
CA ASP A 684 -18.28 17.66 18.33
C ASP A 684 -17.61 19.02 18.17
N THR A 685 -16.47 19.08 17.48
CA THR A 685 -15.76 20.34 17.22
C THR A 685 -16.57 21.32 16.36
N CYS A 686 -17.36 20.81 15.40
CA CYS A 686 -18.26 21.65 14.61
C CYS A 686 -19.49 22.09 15.45
N VAL A 687 -19.97 21.23 16.33
CA VAL A 687 -21.07 21.58 17.29
C VAL A 687 -20.61 22.71 18.20
N GLU A 688 -19.40 22.62 18.76
CA GLU A 688 -18.83 23.67 19.62
C GLU A 688 -18.77 25.02 18.88
N VAL A 689 -18.18 25.07 17.70
CA VAL A 689 -18.07 26.30 16.88
C VAL A 689 -19.43 26.86 16.48
N LEU A 690 -20.42 26.00 16.19
CA LEU A 690 -21.77 26.46 15.85
C LEU A 690 -22.53 26.99 17.08
N LEU A 691 -22.31 26.42 18.27
CA LEU A 691 -22.91 26.89 19.54
C LEU A 691 -22.34 28.23 20.01
N GLU A 692 -21.13 28.60 19.63
CA GLU A 692 -20.57 29.93 19.86
C GLU A 692 -21.32 31.03 19.10
N GLN A 693 -22.11 30.68 18.09
CA GLN A 693 -22.84 31.63 17.24
C GLN A 693 -24.34 31.66 17.64
N GLU A 694 -24.82 32.75 18.20
CA GLU A 694 -26.23 32.94 18.61
C GLU A 694 -27.25 32.65 17.49
N LEU A 695 -26.83 32.76 16.23
CA LEU A 695 -27.64 32.53 15.05
C LEU A 695 -28.22 31.11 14.97
N PHE A 696 -27.51 30.12 15.48
CA PHE A 696 -27.92 28.71 15.40
C PHE A 696 -28.66 28.20 16.64
N HIS A 697 -28.82 29.05 17.68
CA HIS A 697 -29.60 28.72 18.88
C HIS A 697 -31.10 28.72 18.61
N LYS A 698 -31.57 29.36 17.53
CA LYS A 698 -32.99 29.42 17.19
C LYS A 698 -33.43 28.22 16.40
N THR A 699 -34.24 27.36 16.97
CA THR A 699 -34.81 26.14 16.39
C THR A 699 -36.19 26.37 15.82
N GLU A 700 -36.41 27.40 15.00
CA GLU A 700 -37.72 27.66 14.41
C GLU A 700 -38.00 26.71 13.24
N GLY A 701 -39.04 25.89 13.36
CA GLY A 701 -39.67 25.20 12.21
C GLY A 701 -39.55 23.67 12.15
N ASN A 702 -38.77 23.01 12.97
CA ASN A 702 -38.69 21.54 12.98
C ASN A 702 -39.11 20.93 14.31
N THR A 703 -39.82 19.79 14.26
CA THR A 703 -40.24 19.03 15.43
C THR A 703 -39.09 18.28 16.10
N PHE A 704 -37.98 18.08 15.42
CA PHE A 704 -36.77 17.50 15.98
C PHE A 704 -35.76 18.59 16.32
N SER A 705 -35.26 18.58 17.54
CA SER A 705 -34.15 19.48 17.93
C SER A 705 -32.79 18.88 17.59
N PRO A 706 -31.72 19.70 17.58
CA PRO A 706 -30.35 19.17 17.42
C PRO A 706 -30.02 18.04 18.41
N LEU A 707 -30.56 18.13 19.64
CA LEU A 707 -30.35 17.08 20.66
C LEU A 707 -31.02 15.76 20.29
N HIS A 708 -32.17 15.77 19.62
CA HIS A 708 -32.76 14.54 19.08
C HIS A 708 -31.84 13.91 18.02
N CYS A 709 -31.25 14.73 17.16
CA CYS A 709 -30.31 14.26 16.11
C CYS A 709 -29.04 13.62 16.72
N ALA A 710 -28.49 14.23 17.78
CA ALA A 710 -27.34 13.68 18.50
C ALA A 710 -27.66 12.31 19.10
N VAL A 711 -28.78 12.24 19.80
CA VAL A 711 -29.20 11.03 20.54
C VAL A 711 -29.60 9.88 19.63
N ILE A 712 -30.16 10.13 18.43
CA ILE A 712 -30.54 9.09 17.46
C ILE A 712 -29.33 8.29 16.96
N ASN A 713 -28.14 8.87 16.95
CA ASN A 713 -26.90 8.21 16.51
C ASN A 713 -25.89 7.97 17.64
N ASP A 714 -26.32 8.10 18.91
CA ASP A 714 -25.50 7.91 20.12
C ASP A 714 -24.27 8.82 20.19
N ASN A 715 -24.39 10.06 19.72
CA ASN A 715 -23.33 11.05 19.75
C ASN A 715 -23.31 11.75 21.13
N GLU A 716 -22.66 11.10 22.10
CA GLU A 716 -22.62 11.53 23.52
C GLU A 716 -22.02 12.92 23.68
N GLY A 717 -20.86 13.20 23.06
CA GLY A 717 -20.16 14.48 23.14
C GLY A 717 -21.00 15.64 22.64
N ALA A 718 -21.66 15.49 21.49
CA ALA A 718 -22.58 16.49 20.94
C ALA A 718 -23.81 16.68 21.85
N ALA A 719 -24.35 15.58 22.43
CA ALA A 719 -25.49 15.63 23.31
C ALA A 719 -25.16 16.36 24.64
N GLU A 720 -24.00 16.12 25.24
CA GLU A 720 -23.52 16.77 26.44
C GLU A 720 -23.39 18.29 26.24
N MET A 721 -22.75 18.74 25.18
CA MET A 721 -22.59 20.16 24.85
C MET A 721 -23.93 20.86 24.64
N LEU A 722 -24.89 20.17 24.00
CA LEU A 722 -26.25 20.74 23.81
C LEU A 722 -27.05 20.83 25.09
N ILE A 723 -26.92 19.88 26.01
CA ILE A 723 -27.61 19.91 27.33
C ILE A 723 -27.09 21.08 28.17
N ASP A 724 -25.79 21.34 28.13
CA ASP A 724 -25.16 22.42 28.89
C ASP A 724 -25.52 23.82 28.36
N THR A 725 -25.78 23.94 27.04
CA THR A 725 -25.98 25.25 26.39
C THR A 725 -27.44 25.62 26.10
N LEU A 726 -28.34 24.64 25.91
CA LEU A 726 -29.71 24.88 25.46
C LEU A 726 -30.74 24.65 26.58
N ILE A 727 -31.43 25.72 27.00
CA ILE A 727 -32.57 25.67 27.90
C ILE A 727 -33.80 25.21 27.10
N TYR A 728 -34.36 24.05 27.49
CA TYR A 728 -35.64 23.40 27.20
C TYR A 728 -36.54 23.98 26.09
N SER A 729 -36.71 23.25 25.00
CA SER A 729 -37.83 23.45 24.08
C SER A 729 -38.93 22.38 24.30
N PHE A 730 -40.18 22.83 24.38
CA PHE A 730 -41.37 21.98 24.58
C PHE A 730 -41.74 21.23 23.27
N PHE A 731 -41.35 19.96 23.15
CA PHE A 731 -41.83 19.12 22.06
C PHE A 731 -42.53 17.86 22.57
N ARG A 732 -43.50 17.33 21.80
CA ARG A 732 -44.34 16.19 22.18
C ARG A 732 -43.59 14.85 22.22
N GLN A 733 -42.49 14.71 21.51
CA GLN A 733 -41.50 13.62 21.68
C GLN A 733 -40.22 14.22 22.26
N THR A 734 -39.69 13.64 23.31
CA THR A 734 -38.46 14.13 23.96
C THR A 734 -37.24 13.36 23.42
N PRO A 735 -36.05 13.90 23.58
CA PRO A 735 -34.80 13.15 23.23
C PRO A 735 -34.70 11.77 23.90
N LEU A 736 -35.31 11.64 25.12
CA LEU A 736 -35.36 10.37 25.83
C LEU A 736 -36.22 9.31 25.10
N HIS A 737 -37.30 9.71 24.40
CA HIS A 737 -38.03 8.81 23.51
C HIS A 737 -37.16 8.34 22.31
N ALA A 738 -36.37 9.24 21.75
CA ALA A 738 -35.47 8.91 20.63
C ALA A 738 -34.39 7.92 21.07
N ALA A 739 -33.73 8.15 22.21
CA ALA A 739 -32.76 7.24 22.79
C ALA A 739 -33.34 5.85 23.08
N ALA A 740 -34.54 5.83 23.65
CA ALA A 740 -35.25 4.61 23.97
C ALA A 740 -35.72 3.83 22.73
N PHE A 741 -36.00 4.52 21.62
CA PHE A 741 -36.35 3.93 20.31
C PHE A 741 -35.17 3.26 19.62
N THR A 742 -33.95 3.81 19.70
CA THR A 742 -32.76 3.36 19.00
C THR A 742 -31.87 2.40 19.80
N ASP A 743 -32.15 2.19 21.10
CA ASP A 743 -31.36 1.39 22.08
C ASP A 743 -29.98 2.01 22.42
N HIS A 744 -29.82 3.32 22.27
CA HIS A 744 -28.60 4.02 22.56
C HIS A 744 -28.44 4.31 24.06
N VAL A 745 -27.69 3.43 24.72
CA VAL A 745 -27.57 3.36 26.19
C VAL A 745 -26.79 4.54 26.74
N GLU A 746 -25.72 4.96 26.05
CA GLU A 746 -24.82 6.02 26.51
C GLU A 746 -25.54 7.36 26.55
N CYS A 747 -26.19 7.78 25.48
CA CYS A 747 -27.04 8.96 25.44
C CYS A 747 -28.24 8.84 26.37
N LEU A 748 -28.84 7.65 26.52
CA LEU A 748 -29.95 7.43 27.46
C LEU A 748 -29.52 7.71 28.92
N GLN A 749 -28.37 7.20 29.35
CA GLN A 749 -27.79 7.42 30.66
C GLN A 749 -27.40 8.89 30.88
N LEU A 750 -26.82 9.53 29.86
CA LEU A 750 -26.47 10.93 29.87
C LEU A 750 -27.72 11.81 30.13
N LEU A 751 -28.79 11.60 29.36
CA LEU A 751 -30.05 12.31 29.54
C LEU A 751 -30.65 12.09 30.95
N LEU A 752 -30.60 10.89 31.48
CA LEU A 752 -31.08 10.55 32.82
C LEU A 752 -30.22 11.20 33.92
N SER A 753 -28.90 11.30 33.74
CA SER A 753 -27.99 11.98 34.69
C SER A 753 -28.29 13.48 34.79
N HIS A 754 -28.82 14.10 33.72
CA HIS A 754 -29.24 15.50 33.66
C HIS A 754 -30.75 15.70 33.95
N ASN A 755 -31.33 14.75 34.68
CA ASN A 755 -32.71 14.82 35.19
C ASN A 755 -33.79 14.87 34.08
N ALA A 756 -33.61 14.21 32.95
CA ALA A 756 -34.66 14.04 31.95
C ALA A 756 -35.90 13.37 32.58
N GLN A 757 -37.11 13.84 32.21
CA GLN A 757 -38.35 13.26 32.73
C GLN A 757 -38.57 11.85 32.18
N VAL A 758 -38.39 10.83 33.00
CA VAL A 758 -38.49 9.40 32.63
C VAL A 758 -39.88 9.01 32.12
N ASN A 759 -40.93 9.61 32.66
CA ASN A 759 -42.33 9.25 32.41
C ASN A 759 -43.07 10.27 31.51
N CYS A 760 -42.33 11.04 30.71
CA CYS A 760 -42.98 11.93 29.74
C CYS A 760 -43.71 11.11 28.67
N VAL A 761 -44.79 11.67 28.11
CA VAL A 761 -45.62 10.97 27.11
C VAL A 761 -45.60 11.71 25.80
N ASP A 762 -45.56 10.94 24.72
CA ASP A 762 -45.66 11.46 23.34
C ASP A 762 -47.12 11.77 22.96
N ALA A 763 -47.37 12.12 21.69
CA ALA A 763 -48.70 12.39 21.18
C ALA A 763 -49.65 11.17 21.20
N GLY A 764 -49.12 9.97 21.28
CA GLY A 764 -49.86 8.68 21.43
C GLY A 764 -50.03 8.23 22.86
N GLY A 765 -49.56 9.03 23.84
CA GLY A 765 -49.56 8.68 25.26
C GLY A 765 -48.47 7.64 25.60
N LYS A 766 -47.51 7.36 24.72
CA LYS A 766 -46.42 6.43 24.97
C LYS A 766 -45.29 7.09 25.75
N THR A 767 -44.75 6.36 26.71
CA THR A 767 -43.55 6.75 27.45
C THR A 767 -42.30 6.23 26.75
N PRO A 768 -41.07 6.71 27.05
CA PRO A 768 -39.84 6.16 26.55
C PRO A 768 -39.71 4.64 26.76
N LEU A 769 -40.15 4.15 27.96
CA LEU A 769 -40.16 2.71 28.24
C LEU A 769 -41.11 1.94 27.32
N MET A 770 -42.27 2.50 27.01
CA MET A 770 -43.23 1.89 26.08
C MET A 770 -42.66 1.81 24.65
N MET A 771 -41.94 2.86 24.23
CA MET A 771 -41.26 2.86 22.94
C MET A 771 -40.15 1.80 22.87
N ALA A 772 -39.29 1.72 23.88
CA ALA A 772 -38.26 0.70 23.97
C ALA A 772 -38.84 -0.73 23.97
N ALA A 773 -39.91 -0.93 24.76
CA ALA A 773 -40.60 -2.23 24.85
C ALA A 773 -41.28 -2.65 23.55
N GLU A 774 -41.89 -1.73 22.81
CA GLU A 774 -42.56 -1.96 21.53
C GLU A 774 -41.54 -2.32 20.44
N ASN A 775 -40.32 -1.75 20.46
CA ASN A 775 -39.28 -1.97 19.47
C ASN A 775 -38.27 -3.08 19.85
N GLY A 776 -38.42 -3.64 21.06
CA GLY A 776 -37.58 -4.74 21.52
C GLY A 776 -36.19 -4.30 21.98
N GLN A 777 -36.02 -3.05 22.33
CA GLN A 777 -34.77 -2.44 22.74
C GLN A 777 -34.40 -2.84 24.17
N THR A 778 -33.74 -3.99 24.30
CA THR A 778 -33.54 -4.65 25.62
C THR A 778 -32.68 -3.85 26.58
N ASN A 779 -31.59 -3.20 26.07
CA ASN A 779 -30.68 -2.44 26.93
C ASN A 779 -31.34 -1.17 27.41
N ALA A 780 -32.09 -0.46 26.57
CA ALA A 780 -32.89 0.69 26.96
C ALA A 780 -33.96 0.34 27.97
N VAL A 781 -34.66 -0.80 27.79
CA VAL A 781 -35.64 -1.30 28.77
C VAL A 781 -34.95 -1.58 30.11
N GLU A 782 -33.79 -2.23 30.13
CA GLU A 782 -33.06 -2.52 31.36
C GLU A 782 -32.68 -1.24 32.12
N VAL A 783 -32.13 -0.26 31.43
CA VAL A 783 -31.75 1.02 32.06
C VAL A 783 -32.97 1.78 32.60
N LEU A 784 -34.04 1.89 31.80
CA LEU A 784 -35.27 2.62 32.22
C LEU A 784 -35.96 1.95 33.39
N VAL A 785 -36.00 0.63 33.44
CA VAL A 785 -36.67 -0.13 34.49
C VAL A 785 -35.79 -0.22 35.74
N SER A 786 -34.52 -0.50 35.61
CA SER A 786 -33.61 -0.77 36.73
C SER A 786 -32.99 0.49 37.32
N SER A 787 -32.47 1.39 36.49
CA SER A 787 -31.73 2.59 36.91
C SER A 787 -32.64 3.80 37.07
N ALA A 788 -33.50 4.07 36.09
CA ALA A 788 -34.39 5.26 36.10
C ALA A 788 -35.69 5.03 36.84
N LYS A 789 -36.06 3.78 37.21
CA LYS A 789 -37.28 3.40 37.89
C LYS A 789 -38.54 3.95 37.22
N ALA A 790 -38.63 3.74 35.90
CA ALA A 790 -39.80 4.16 35.11
C ALA A 790 -41.10 3.58 35.66
N ASP A 791 -42.18 4.37 35.60
CA ASP A 791 -43.52 3.97 36.08
C ASP A 791 -44.11 2.93 35.10
N LEU A 792 -44.23 1.69 35.57
CA LEU A 792 -44.77 0.57 34.82
C LEU A 792 -46.32 0.58 34.72
N THR A 793 -47.00 1.45 35.46
CA THR A 793 -48.47 1.53 35.52
C THR A 793 -49.05 2.38 34.40
N LEU A 794 -48.27 3.23 33.77
CA LEU A 794 -48.71 4.13 32.73
C LEU A 794 -49.26 3.38 31.50
N GLN A 795 -50.23 3.96 30.85
CA GLN A 795 -50.92 3.40 29.69
C GLN A 795 -50.92 4.37 28.52
N ASP A 796 -50.77 3.83 27.31
CA ASP A 796 -50.91 4.59 26.07
C ASP A 796 -52.39 4.92 25.74
N ALA A 797 -52.63 5.59 24.60
CA ALA A 797 -53.97 5.92 24.12
C ALA A 797 -54.90 4.70 23.97
N ASN A 798 -54.33 3.49 23.77
CA ASN A 798 -55.02 2.23 23.64
C ASN A 798 -55.08 1.47 24.99
N LYS A 799 -54.72 2.11 26.09
CA LYS A 799 -54.61 1.52 27.44
C LYS A 799 -53.58 0.35 27.52
N ASN A 800 -52.62 0.28 26.60
CA ASN A 800 -51.54 -0.68 26.72
C ASN A 800 -50.49 -0.20 27.72
N THR A 801 -49.98 -1.06 28.57
CA THR A 801 -48.78 -0.84 29.36
C THR A 801 -47.55 -1.25 28.54
N ALA A 802 -46.36 -0.93 28.99
CA ALA A 802 -45.11 -1.36 28.33
C ALA A 802 -45.03 -2.90 28.12
N LEU A 803 -45.57 -3.66 29.11
CA LEU A 803 -45.66 -5.11 29.03
C LEU A 803 -46.60 -5.59 27.91
N HIS A 804 -47.75 -4.93 27.72
CA HIS A 804 -48.65 -5.26 26.59
C HIS A 804 -47.94 -5.05 25.23
N LEU A 805 -47.21 -3.95 25.10
CA LEU A 805 -46.49 -3.61 23.84
C LEU A 805 -45.38 -4.59 23.56
N ALA A 806 -44.54 -4.93 24.54
CA ALA A 806 -43.49 -5.94 24.40
C ALA A 806 -44.06 -7.30 23.95
N CYS A 807 -45.16 -7.76 24.63
CA CYS A 807 -45.85 -8.99 24.28
C CYS A 807 -46.46 -8.93 22.86
N SER A 808 -47.01 -7.78 22.46
CA SER A 808 -47.73 -7.63 21.18
C SER A 808 -46.82 -7.73 19.98
N LYS A 809 -45.57 -7.31 20.12
CA LYS A 809 -44.55 -7.35 19.11
C LYS A 809 -43.64 -8.57 19.16
N GLY A 810 -43.81 -9.39 20.21
CA GLY A 810 -43.02 -10.65 20.33
C GLY A 810 -41.66 -10.49 20.98
N HIS A 811 -41.40 -9.39 21.66
CA HIS A 811 -40.10 -9.10 22.29
C HIS A 811 -40.00 -9.76 23.67
N GLU A 812 -39.62 -11.03 23.67
CA GLU A 812 -39.61 -11.89 24.87
C GLU A 812 -38.66 -11.36 25.97
N THR A 813 -37.42 -11.00 25.58
CA THR A 813 -36.43 -10.48 26.55
C THR A 813 -36.86 -9.19 27.23
N SER A 814 -37.38 -8.23 26.46
CA SER A 814 -37.92 -6.97 27.00
C SER A 814 -39.11 -7.19 27.91
N ALA A 815 -39.99 -8.12 27.56
CA ALA A 815 -41.12 -8.49 28.39
C ALA A 815 -40.67 -9.13 29.72
N LEU A 816 -39.67 -9.98 29.72
CA LEU A 816 -39.12 -10.64 30.91
C LEU A 816 -38.45 -9.62 31.87
N LEU A 817 -37.68 -8.65 31.33
CA LEU A 817 -37.05 -7.61 32.09
C LEU A 817 -38.11 -6.73 32.81
N ILE A 818 -39.19 -6.40 32.10
CA ILE A 818 -40.32 -5.64 32.71
C ILE A 818 -41.00 -6.49 33.77
N LEU A 819 -41.29 -7.78 33.48
CA LEU A 819 -41.93 -8.71 34.41
C LEU A 819 -41.10 -8.88 35.71
N GLU A 820 -39.77 -8.98 35.59
CA GLU A 820 -38.88 -9.13 36.75
C GLU A 820 -39.18 -8.08 37.86
N LYS A 821 -39.45 -6.86 37.46
CA LYS A 821 -39.67 -5.72 38.35
C LYS A 821 -41.13 -5.53 38.78
N ILE A 822 -42.08 -6.21 38.16
CA ILE A 822 -43.51 -6.14 38.55
C ILE A 822 -43.73 -7.05 39.77
N THR A 823 -44.14 -6.45 40.88
CA THR A 823 -44.54 -7.15 42.11
C THR A 823 -46.06 -7.09 42.36
N ASP A 824 -46.77 -6.17 41.72
CA ASP A 824 -48.22 -6.00 41.90
C ASP A 824 -49.01 -6.89 40.91
N ARG A 825 -49.86 -7.80 41.44
CA ARG A 825 -50.78 -8.64 40.69
C ARG A 825 -51.79 -7.86 39.85
N ASN A 826 -52.17 -6.67 40.25
CA ASN A 826 -53.10 -5.84 39.49
C ASN A 826 -52.49 -5.38 38.17
N LEU A 827 -51.20 -5.09 38.15
CA LEU A 827 -50.47 -4.67 36.94
C LEU A 827 -50.30 -5.85 35.99
N ILE A 828 -50.06 -7.07 36.49
CA ILE A 828 -49.95 -8.29 35.69
C ILE A 828 -51.28 -8.60 34.99
N ASN A 829 -52.39 -8.27 35.64
CA ASN A 829 -53.74 -8.49 35.13
C ASN A 829 -54.41 -7.23 34.54
N SER A 830 -53.62 -6.17 34.31
CA SER A 830 -54.14 -4.97 33.68
C SER A 830 -54.64 -5.27 32.25
N THR A 831 -55.71 -4.55 31.86
CA THR A 831 -56.36 -4.78 30.54
C THR A 831 -56.16 -3.54 29.66
N ASN A 832 -55.94 -3.79 28.38
CA ASN A 832 -55.92 -2.77 27.35
C ASN A 832 -57.36 -2.35 26.93
N ALA A 833 -57.51 -1.51 25.92
CA ALA A 833 -58.79 -1.04 25.38
C ALA A 833 -59.67 -2.21 24.87
N ALA A 834 -59.06 -3.29 24.41
CA ALA A 834 -59.73 -4.51 23.97
C ALA A 834 -59.94 -5.54 25.10
N LEU A 835 -59.81 -5.12 26.35
CA LEU A 835 -59.90 -5.94 27.57
C LEU A 835 -58.90 -7.13 27.60
N GLN A 836 -57.84 -7.08 26.78
CA GLN A 836 -56.78 -8.10 26.75
C GLN A 836 -55.79 -7.86 27.88
N THR A 837 -55.41 -8.92 28.58
CA THR A 837 -54.30 -8.89 29.53
C THR A 837 -52.98 -9.22 28.82
N PRO A 838 -51.81 -8.94 29.38
CA PRO A 838 -50.55 -9.35 28.84
C PRO A 838 -50.46 -10.86 28.54
N LEU A 839 -51.12 -11.67 29.37
CA LEU A 839 -51.20 -13.14 29.14
C LEU A 839 -51.97 -13.51 27.87
N HIS A 840 -53.05 -12.78 27.53
CA HIS A 840 -53.79 -13.03 26.25
C HIS A 840 -52.85 -12.79 25.05
N ILE A 841 -52.11 -11.70 25.09
CA ILE A 841 -51.24 -11.28 23.99
C ILE A 841 -50.02 -12.19 23.89
N ALA A 842 -49.36 -12.48 25.00
CA ALA A 842 -48.18 -13.37 25.03
C ALA A 842 -48.54 -14.79 24.56
N ALA A 843 -49.73 -15.30 25.03
CA ALA A 843 -50.21 -16.62 24.61
C ALA A 843 -50.53 -16.68 23.11
N ARG A 844 -51.16 -15.66 22.55
CA ARG A 844 -51.48 -15.55 21.12
C ARG A 844 -50.23 -15.45 20.23
N ASN A 845 -49.16 -14.84 20.73
CA ASN A 845 -47.91 -14.63 19.99
C ASN A 845 -46.87 -15.73 20.26
N GLY A 846 -47.19 -16.74 21.08
CA GLY A 846 -46.33 -17.90 21.30
C GLY A 846 -45.14 -17.66 22.23
N LEU A 847 -45.20 -16.68 23.09
CA LEU A 847 -44.09 -16.32 23.98
C LEU A 847 -44.05 -17.23 25.20
N THR A 848 -43.54 -18.46 25.04
CA THR A 848 -43.67 -19.55 26.05
C THR A 848 -43.03 -19.20 27.37
N VAL A 849 -41.84 -18.60 27.37
CA VAL A 849 -41.11 -18.22 28.60
C VAL A 849 -41.85 -17.07 29.32
N VAL A 850 -42.38 -16.09 28.57
CA VAL A 850 -43.17 -14.99 29.14
C VAL A 850 -44.47 -15.52 29.70
N VAL A 851 -45.15 -16.43 29.03
CA VAL A 851 -46.37 -17.10 29.54
C VAL A 851 -46.08 -17.83 30.84
N GLN A 852 -44.98 -18.57 30.90
CA GLN A 852 -44.57 -19.30 32.11
C GLN A 852 -44.34 -18.33 33.29
N GLU A 853 -43.63 -17.23 33.04
CA GLU A 853 -43.32 -16.24 34.08
C GLU A 853 -44.60 -15.49 34.54
N LEU A 854 -45.49 -15.13 33.59
CA LEU A 854 -46.79 -14.49 33.93
C LEU A 854 -47.66 -15.43 34.81
N LEU A 855 -47.74 -16.72 34.52
CA LEU A 855 -48.46 -17.69 35.33
C LEU A 855 -47.80 -17.87 36.71
N ALA A 856 -46.47 -17.91 36.79
CA ALA A 856 -45.75 -17.99 38.07
C ALA A 856 -46.04 -16.76 38.99
N LYS A 857 -46.21 -15.59 38.39
CA LYS A 857 -46.55 -14.33 39.08
C LYS A 857 -48.08 -14.19 39.35
N GLY A 858 -48.92 -15.14 38.98
CA GLY A 858 -50.31 -15.22 39.26
C GLY A 858 -51.22 -14.45 38.30
N ALA A 859 -50.87 -14.46 37.00
CA ALA A 859 -51.76 -13.96 35.95
C ALA A 859 -53.07 -14.75 35.90
N SER A 860 -54.16 -14.05 35.65
CA SER A 860 -55.51 -14.65 35.63
C SER A 860 -55.72 -15.44 34.32
N VAL A 861 -55.87 -16.74 34.41
CA VAL A 861 -56.16 -17.63 33.25
C VAL A 861 -57.64 -17.58 32.83
N LEU A 862 -58.50 -16.98 33.65
CA LEU A 862 -59.94 -16.88 33.41
C LEU A 862 -60.37 -15.47 32.98
N ALA A 863 -59.46 -14.52 32.86
CA ALA A 863 -59.76 -13.20 32.32
C ALA A 863 -60.31 -13.36 30.88
N VAL A 864 -61.30 -12.54 30.52
CA VAL A 864 -61.91 -12.55 29.19
C VAL A 864 -61.68 -11.22 28.46
N ASP A 865 -61.38 -11.31 27.17
CA ASP A 865 -61.25 -10.13 26.32
C ASP A 865 -62.60 -9.62 25.82
N GLU A 866 -62.64 -8.58 25.01
CA GLU A 866 -63.86 -8.01 24.43
C GLU A 866 -64.69 -9.00 23.61
N ASN A 867 -64.07 -10.06 23.05
CA ASN A 867 -64.70 -11.09 22.27
C ASN A 867 -65.10 -12.28 23.14
N GLY A 868 -64.92 -12.24 24.44
CA GLY A 868 -65.25 -13.29 25.40
C GLY A 868 -64.20 -14.42 25.42
N TYR A 869 -63.02 -14.28 24.81
CA TYR A 869 -61.96 -15.27 24.82
C TYR A 869 -61.09 -15.18 26.07
N THR A 870 -60.82 -16.34 26.65
CA THR A 870 -59.77 -16.46 27.69
C THR A 870 -58.38 -16.60 27.05
N PRO A 871 -57.26 -16.42 27.79
CA PRO A 871 -55.93 -16.64 27.24
C PRO A 871 -55.73 -17.99 26.55
N ALA A 872 -56.35 -19.04 27.09
CA ALA A 872 -56.32 -20.37 26.46
C ALA A 872 -57.06 -20.41 25.09
N LEU A 873 -58.23 -19.70 25.01
CA LEU A 873 -58.97 -19.61 23.74
C LEU A 873 -58.28 -18.69 22.73
N ALA A 874 -57.55 -17.68 23.22
CA ALA A 874 -56.73 -16.83 22.34
C ALA A 874 -55.59 -17.58 21.61
N CYS A 875 -55.08 -18.66 22.20
CA CYS A 875 -54.09 -19.56 21.57
C CYS A 875 -54.71 -20.57 20.61
N ALA A 876 -55.95 -21.00 20.83
CA ALA A 876 -56.55 -22.20 20.21
C ALA A 876 -56.52 -22.25 18.66
N PRO A 877 -56.54 -21.12 17.89
CA PRO A 877 -56.49 -21.11 16.46
C PRO A 877 -55.13 -21.39 15.83
N ASN A 878 -54.05 -21.33 16.58
CA ASN A 878 -52.68 -21.38 16.04
C ASN A 878 -51.93 -22.61 16.56
N LYS A 879 -51.45 -23.45 15.64
CA LYS A 879 -50.66 -24.64 15.98
C LYS A 879 -49.28 -24.33 16.52
N ASP A 880 -48.71 -23.16 16.17
CA ASP A 880 -47.37 -22.79 16.53
C ASP A 880 -47.25 -22.29 18.00
N VAL A 881 -48.39 -22.15 18.67
CA VAL A 881 -48.47 -21.72 20.09
C VAL A 881 -48.96 -22.84 21.02
N ALA A 882 -48.83 -24.11 20.60
CA ALA A 882 -49.28 -25.27 21.36
C ALA A 882 -48.67 -25.36 22.76
N ASP A 883 -47.43 -24.98 22.92
CA ASP A 883 -46.71 -24.99 24.21
C ASP A 883 -47.30 -23.98 25.20
N CYS A 884 -47.66 -22.79 24.72
CA CYS A 884 -48.34 -21.77 25.54
C CYS A 884 -49.70 -22.26 26.02
N LEU A 885 -50.46 -22.89 25.12
CA LEU A 885 -51.75 -23.51 25.44
C LEU A 885 -51.61 -24.62 26.50
N ALA A 886 -50.63 -25.46 26.35
CA ALA A 886 -50.34 -26.54 27.31
C ALA A 886 -50.01 -26.00 28.71
N LEU A 887 -49.17 -24.97 28.78
CA LEU A 887 -48.83 -24.32 30.04
C LEU A 887 -50.07 -23.69 30.74
N ILE A 888 -50.90 -22.98 29.99
CA ILE A 888 -52.11 -22.38 30.53
C ILE A 888 -53.10 -23.44 31.01
N LEU A 889 -53.35 -24.51 30.23
CA LEU A 889 -54.23 -25.61 30.60
C LEU A 889 -53.72 -26.39 31.82
N ALA A 890 -52.42 -26.58 31.95
CA ALA A 890 -51.82 -27.22 33.11
C ALA A 890 -52.14 -26.48 34.43
N THR A 891 -52.14 -25.14 34.37
CA THR A 891 -52.53 -24.30 35.58
C THR A 891 -54.03 -24.29 35.86
N MET A 892 -54.87 -24.63 34.87
CA MET A 892 -56.34 -24.73 35.02
C MET A 892 -56.82 -26.05 35.61
N MET A 893 -55.98 -27.10 35.61
CA MET A 893 -56.31 -28.39 36.19
C MET A 893 -56.33 -28.33 37.71
N PRO A 894 -57.42 -28.85 38.39
CA PRO A 894 -57.42 -28.89 39.84
C PRO A 894 -56.36 -29.86 40.35
N VAL A 895 -55.50 -29.38 41.24
CA VAL A 895 -54.53 -30.19 41.93
C VAL A 895 -55.28 -31.11 42.90
N SER A 896 -55.34 -32.42 42.59
CA SER A 896 -55.82 -33.43 43.51
C SER A 896 -54.83 -33.52 44.70
N PRO A 897 -55.30 -33.46 45.96
CA PRO A 897 -54.38 -33.60 47.08
C PRO A 897 -54.06 -35.13 47.23
N GLY A 898 -53.02 -35.59 46.60
CA GLY A 898 -52.57 -36.97 46.71
C GLY A 898 -51.18 -37.08 46.14
N GLY A 899 -50.22 -37.24 47.05
CA GLY A 899 -48.78 -37.20 46.77
C GLY A 899 -48.27 -38.06 45.63
N GLY A 900 -47.56 -37.51 44.72
CA GLY A 900 -46.77 -38.17 43.73
C GLY A 900 -45.84 -37.12 43.06
N ALA A 901 -44.56 -37.26 43.31
CA ALA A 901 -43.54 -36.40 42.70
C ALA A 901 -43.70 -36.35 41.17
N VAL A 902 -43.95 -35.16 40.68
CA VAL A 902 -43.89 -34.91 39.23
C VAL A 902 -42.41 -34.85 38.80
N PRO A 903 -42.02 -35.59 37.75
CA PRO A 903 -40.62 -35.51 37.26
C PRO A 903 -40.35 -34.13 36.69
N SER A 904 -39.30 -33.50 37.17
CA SER A 904 -38.75 -32.28 36.57
C SER A 904 -38.30 -32.60 35.15
N LEU A 905 -39.01 -32.15 34.17
CA LEU A 905 -38.55 -32.12 32.77
C LEU A 905 -37.55 -30.95 32.63
N THR A 906 -36.32 -31.32 32.83
CA THR A 906 -35.19 -30.45 32.39
C THR A 906 -35.10 -30.51 30.90
N PHE A 907 -35.53 -29.49 30.21
CA PHE A 907 -35.14 -29.23 28.82
C PHE A 907 -33.85 -28.44 28.82
N SER A 908 -32.73 -29.18 28.62
CA SER A 908 -31.49 -28.60 28.17
C SER A 908 -31.43 -28.73 26.64
N ALA A 909 -30.94 -27.68 26.04
CA ALA A 909 -30.52 -27.54 24.64
C ALA A 909 -31.65 -27.23 23.63
N ILE A 910 -31.61 -25.99 23.16
CA ILE A 910 -31.35 -25.68 21.75
C ILE A 910 -30.89 -24.20 21.71
N ASN A 911 -29.57 -24.02 21.61
CA ASN A 911 -28.96 -22.84 21.05
C ASN A 911 -28.99 -22.96 19.52
N HIS A 912 -29.14 -21.86 18.87
CA HIS A 912 -29.04 -21.55 17.44
C HIS A 912 -30.39 -21.41 16.71
N TYR A 913 -30.82 -20.16 16.66
CA TYR A 913 -31.35 -19.56 15.43
C TYR A 913 -31.13 -18.05 15.48
N THR A 914 -30.22 -17.55 14.65
CA THR A 914 -30.10 -16.15 14.30
C THR A 914 -31.30 -15.72 13.50
N SER A 915 -32.09 -14.81 14.01
CA SER A 915 -33.17 -14.17 13.27
C SER A 915 -32.62 -13.00 12.44
N PRO A 916 -33.10 -12.81 11.21
CA PRO A 916 -32.71 -11.64 10.41
C PRO A 916 -33.45 -10.41 10.92
N THR A 917 -32.70 -9.46 11.43
CA THR A 917 -33.20 -8.12 11.74
C THR A 917 -33.68 -7.44 10.45
N LYS A 918 -34.98 -7.29 10.29
CA LYS A 918 -35.52 -6.29 9.37
C LYS A 918 -35.38 -4.92 10.05
N SER A 919 -34.36 -4.17 9.65
CA SER A 919 -34.24 -2.77 9.97
C SER A 919 -35.36 -2.00 9.29
N VAL A 920 -36.22 -1.40 10.10
CA VAL A 920 -37.11 -0.36 9.62
C VAL A 920 -36.25 0.90 9.50
N THR A 921 -35.88 1.22 8.28
CA THR A 921 -35.18 2.46 7.95
C THR A 921 -36.13 3.64 8.16
N PHE A 922 -35.70 4.59 8.98
CA PHE A 922 -36.19 5.96 8.92
C PHE A 922 -35.77 6.49 7.54
N ASP A 923 -36.69 6.59 6.62
CA ASP A 923 -36.51 7.28 5.35
C ASP A 923 -36.31 8.76 5.64
N SER A 924 -35.05 9.20 5.54
CA SER A 924 -34.76 10.53 5.01
C SER A 924 -33.50 11.22 5.53
N LEU A 925 -32.37 10.50 5.62
CA LEU A 925 -31.09 11.21 5.58
C LEU A 925 -30.19 10.51 4.54
N PRO A 926 -29.91 11.14 3.40
CA PRO A 926 -29.12 10.48 2.36
C PRO A 926 -27.65 10.46 2.75
N MET A 927 -27.13 9.26 2.93
CA MET A 927 -25.70 9.00 2.97
C MET A 927 -25.06 9.55 1.71
N LEU A 928 -24.12 10.48 1.85
CA LEU A 928 -23.19 10.88 0.79
C LEU A 928 -22.24 9.69 0.54
N ARG A 929 -22.60 8.82 -0.40
CA ARG A 929 -21.62 7.93 -1.01
C ARG A 929 -20.69 8.79 -1.84
N SER A 930 -19.38 8.75 -1.52
CA SER A 930 -18.33 9.24 -2.38
C SER A 930 -18.36 8.44 -3.69
N GLU A 931 -18.82 9.04 -4.77
CA GLU A 931 -18.61 8.51 -6.10
C GLU A 931 -17.15 8.75 -6.47
N HIS A 932 -16.31 7.77 -6.17
CA HIS A 932 -15.02 7.63 -6.85
C HIS A 932 -15.32 7.23 -8.29
N SER A 933 -15.11 8.18 -9.20
CA SER A 933 -15.11 7.92 -10.63
C SER A 933 -14.09 6.83 -10.97
N SER A 934 -14.59 5.67 -11.37
CA SER A 934 -13.80 4.64 -12.01
C SER A 934 -13.34 5.12 -13.37
N TYR A 935 -12.15 5.72 -13.47
CA TYR A 935 -11.42 5.76 -14.71
C TYR A 935 -10.81 4.37 -14.92
N CYS A 936 -11.27 3.69 -15.95
CA CYS A 936 -10.74 2.40 -16.37
C CYS A 936 -9.25 2.53 -16.64
N SER A 937 -8.50 1.66 -15.98
CA SER A 937 -7.08 1.48 -16.14
C SER A 937 -6.67 1.17 -17.57
N PHE A 938 -5.95 2.07 -18.22
CA PHE A 938 -5.06 1.75 -19.33
C PHE A 938 -3.78 1.12 -18.75
N ASN A 939 -3.84 -0.11 -18.29
CA ASN A 939 -2.69 -0.88 -17.89
C ASN A 939 -2.71 -2.23 -18.59
N SER A 940 -2.35 -2.27 -19.87
CA SER A 940 -1.80 -3.47 -20.48
C SER A 940 -1.16 -3.17 -21.83
N ILE A 941 -0.09 -2.37 -21.88
CA ILE A 941 0.88 -2.48 -22.96
C ILE A 941 2.19 -2.90 -22.29
N GLY A 942 2.47 -4.19 -22.39
CA GLY A 942 3.79 -4.81 -22.34
C GLY A 942 4.71 -4.43 -21.17
N ARG A 943 4.57 -5.11 -20.03
CA ARG A 943 5.79 -5.43 -19.30
C ARG A 943 6.50 -6.48 -20.16
N HIS A 944 7.65 -6.10 -20.73
CA HIS A 944 8.58 -6.99 -21.35
C HIS A 944 8.94 -8.10 -20.37
N ASP A 945 8.60 -9.35 -20.72
CA ASP A 945 9.29 -10.52 -20.21
C ASP A 945 10.69 -10.54 -20.83
N GLY A 946 11.52 -9.58 -20.44
CA GLY A 946 12.95 -9.64 -20.68
C GLY A 946 13.51 -10.81 -19.87
N PHE A 947 14.56 -11.44 -20.37
CA PHE A 947 15.41 -12.29 -19.53
C PHE A 947 15.67 -11.54 -18.23
N TYR A 948 15.25 -12.11 -17.12
CA TYR A 948 15.46 -11.52 -15.81
C TYR A 948 16.95 -11.22 -15.65
N LYS A 949 17.29 -9.94 -15.51
CA LYS A 949 18.52 -9.58 -14.82
C LYS A 949 18.25 -9.89 -13.36
N ASP A 950 18.68 -11.06 -12.92
CA ASP A 950 18.76 -11.37 -11.51
C ASP A 950 19.79 -10.42 -10.87
N ASP A 951 19.33 -9.29 -10.34
CA ASP A 951 20.12 -8.39 -9.51
C ASP A 951 20.46 -8.99 -8.12
N GLU A 952 20.19 -10.28 -7.90
CA GLU A 952 20.44 -10.92 -6.59
C GLU A 952 21.86 -11.44 -6.38
N LEU A 953 22.76 -11.41 -7.37
CA LEU A 953 24.14 -11.88 -7.18
C LEU A 953 25.20 -10.77 -7.24
N ASN A 954 24.81 -9.53 -7.45
CA ASN A 954 25.70 -8.37 -7.38
C ASN A 954 25.59 -7.58 -6.08
N ASP A 955 25.41 -8.25 -4.95
CA ASP A 955 25.89 -7.72 -3.68
C ASP A 955 27.38 -8.06 -3.53
N SER A 956 28.21 -7.59 -4.44
CA SER A 956 29.56 -7.24 -4.05
C SER A 956 29.41 -6.03 -3.14
N ASP A 957 29.30 -6.28 -1.84
CA ASP A 957 29.59 -5.30 -0.82
C ASP A 957 31.04 -4.80 -1.01
N SER A 958 31.28 -4.01 -2.05
CA SER A 958 32.32 -3.01 -2.05
C SER A 958 31.81 -1.78 -1.33
N GLU A 959 31.21 -1.95 -0.15
CA GLU A 959 31.30 -0.90 0.84
C GLU A 959 32.78 -0.85 1.27
N THR A 960 33.57 -0.25 0.41
CA THR A 960 34.85 0.30 0.83
C THR A 960 34.61 1.23 2.00
N TYR A 961 35.31 0.95 3.07
CA TYR A 961 35.54 1.86 4.18
C TYR A 961 35.87 3.29 3.73
#